data_61c30373942536a1c618c417b3b73790
#
_entry.id   61c30373942536a1c618c417b3b73790
#
_cell.length_a   1.000
_cell.length_b   1.000
_cell.length_c   1.000
_cell.angle_alpha   90.00
_cell.angle_beta   90.00
_cell.angle_gamma   90.00
#
_symmetry.space_group_name_H-M   'P 1'
#
loop_
_entity.id
_entity.type
_entity.pdbx_description
1 polymer ?
#
loop_
_entity_poly.entity_id
_entity_poly.type
_entity_poly.pdbx_seq_one_letter_code
_entity_poly.pdbx_strand_id
1 'polypeptide(L)'
;MSSPTPFRWLRRPGPHTPPGEPGAYTPSGLSYGADYNPDQWPREVWDEDVRLMREAGVTVVSLAIFSWARIQPTEDTWDFAWLDDAMDLLHAHGITVDLATATASPPPWLTTKHPEVLPQTRTGETLWPGARQQWRPTSPVFREHALRLVERMAERYGDHPALVAWHVSNELGCHNVYDFSDDAAAAFRAWLRDRYTTLDALNAAWGTAFWSQRYSAWEQVLPPRLAASHPNPTQQLDFKRFSSDALRQYLRAEAEILRRVTPDVPVTTNFMVMGETKGMDYAAWADELDFVSNDHYVLPGPQALDELSFSANLTGGIARHRPWFLMEHSTSAVNWQPVNVAKKPGELARDSLTHVAHGADAVCYFQWRQSAAGAEKYHSGMVPHAGERSRLFRDVVALGATLRDLAPVAGSTQKPARAAIVFDWDSWWTSELDSHPTDRLRYRQEALDWYSAFLALGVRADVVPSATDLATYDVVVAPVLHVVPAGLRDRLTAFVEAGGHLVTTYFSGVVDQDDHAWLGGYPGALRDLLGIRVEEFAPLLDGESATVELAGEQLEGTVWTEPVDVVDPDVEVLGWYKTGEQAGRAAVTRRTVRTGDGTGAREGSAAYVSTRFGRQGLVPVLARLLDDAGVRSELPAAVRGDVELAVRTDGTDDFWFLVNRTARPVEVPDVAGDVLAGRRLTASGTSAVTTDGTAEGTAEAPVEGTAGGALLLEPRGVAVVRRPAAPTPPRKNPATAR
;
A
#
# COMPACT_ATOMS: atom_id res chain seq x y z
N MET A 1 -1.00 -17.20 -16.65
CA MET A 1 -0.75 -15.85 -16.13
C MET A 1 -0.26 -14.99 -17.30
N SER A 2 -0.90 -13.85 -17.58
CA SER A 2 -0.37 -12.88 -18.55
C SER A 2 0.94 -12.32 -18.01
N SER A 3 1.88 -11.96 -18.89
CA SER A 3 3.08 -11.22 -18.45
C SER A 3 2.65 -9.88 -17.85
N PRO A 4 3.32 -9.41 -16.77
CA PRO A 4 2.99 -8.13 -16.17
C PRO A 4 3.15 -6.99 -17.17
N THR A 5 2.28 -5.98 -17.07
CA THR A 5 2.34 -4.77 -17.90
C THR A 5 3.69 -4.08 -17.70
N PRO A 6 4.38 -3.65 -18.78
CA PRO A 6 5.62 -2.90 -18.66
C PRO A 6 5.41 -1.58 -17.91
N PHE A 7 6.37 -1.21 -17.06
CA PHE A 7 6.32 0.07 -16.36
C PHE A 7 6.41 1.22 -17.36
N ARG A 8 5.46 2.17 -17.31
CA ARG A 8 5.48 3.44 -18.02
C ARG A 8 4.98 4.52 -17.07
N TRP A 9 5.69 5.65 -17.01
CA TRP A 9 5.28 6.82 -16.25
C TRP A 9 4.41 7.77 -17.09
N LEU A 10 3.99 8.87 -16.51
CA LEU A 10 3.18 9.89 -17.19
C LEU A 10 3.74 10.25 -18.57
N ARG A 11 2.88 10.34 -19.58
CA ARG A 11 3.25 10.79 -20.94
C ARG A 11 3.77 12.23 -20.88
N ARG A 12 4.82 12.54 -21.64
CA ARG A 12 5.30 13.91 -21.76
C ARG A 12 4.30 14.76 -22.56
N PRO A 13 3.88 15.95 -22.05
CA PRO A 13 3.20 16.92 -22.88
C PRO A 13 4.19 17.50 -23.90
N GLY A 14 3.85 17.48 -25.19
CA GLY A 14 4.69 18.11 -26.21
C GLY A 14 4.39 17.65 -27.63
N PRO A 15 4.82 18.41 -28.66
CA PRO A 15 4.55 18.06 -30.04
C PRO A 15 5.31 16.79 -30.42
N HIS A 16 4.54 15.77 -30.85
CA HIS A 16 4.91 14.54 -31.53
C HIS A 16 6.34 14.01 -31.29
N THR A 17 6.48 13.09 -30.35
CA THR A 17 7.61 12.15 -30.38
C THR A 17 7.29 11.10 -31.43
N PRO A 18 8.19 10.78 -32.38
CA PRO A 18 7.93 9.74 -33.38
C PRO A 18 7.63 8.39 -32.73
N PRO A 19 6.69 7.59 -33.24
CA PRO A 19 6.47 6.25 -32.75
C PRO A 19 7.71 5.40 -33.04
N GLY A 20 8.32 4.78 -32.02
CA GLY A 20 9.34 3.78 -32.25
C GLY A 20 10.50 3.65 -31.30
N GLU A 21 10.72 4.57 -30.36
CA GLU A 21 11.68 4.29 -29.27
C GLU A 21 10.94 4.39 -27.92
N PRO A 22 11.07 3.39 -27.03
CA PRO A 22 10.70 3.58 -25.64
C PRO A 22 11.66 4.61 -25.07
N GLY A 23 11.27 5.89 -25.17
CA GLY A 23 12.02 6.99 -24.61
C GLY A 23 12.19 6.75 -23.12
N ALA A 24 13.43 6.64 -22.66
CA ALA A 24 13.73 6.60 -21.26
C ALA A 24 13.03 7.80 -20.59
N TYR A 25 12.14 7.49 -19.63
CA TYR A 25 11.50 8.51 -18.82
C TYR A 25 12.59 9.35 -18.16
N THR A 26 12.64 10.63 -18.48
CA THR A 26 13.42 11.59 -17.73
C THR A 26 12.43 12.52 -17.05
N PRO A 27 12.23 12.36 -15.72
CA PRO A 27 11.31 13.21 -14.98
C PRO A 27 11.69 14.67 -15.09
N SER A 28 10.71 15.54 -15.30
CA SER A 28 10.90 17.00 -15.20
C SER A 28 10.83 17.49 -13.75
N GLY A 29 10.63 16.60 -12.79
CA GLY A 29 10.43 16.84 -11.37
C GLY A 29 9.31 15.99 -10.78
N LEU A 30 9.06 16.16 -9.50
CA LEU A 30 7.92 15.55 -8.81
C LEU A 30 6.63 16.22 -9.26
N SER A 31 5.57 15.41 -9.52
CA SER A 31 4.26 15.94 -9.88
C SER A 31 3.50 16.39 -8.64
N TYR A 32 2.69 17.45 -8.78
CA TYR A 32 1.92 18.03 -7.68
C TYR A 32 0.53 18.43 -8.15
N GLY A 33 -0.52 18.06 -7.41
CA GLY A 33 -1.86 18.36 -7.84
C GLY A 33 -3.01 17.90 -6.96
N ALA A 34 -4.15 17.69 -7.58
CA ALA A 34 -5.36 17.29 -6.90
C ALA A 34 -6.43 16.76 -7.88
N ASP A 35 -7.46 16.15 -7.31
CA ASP A 35 -8.73 15.97 -7.98
C ASP A 35 -9.36 17.32 -8.28
N TYR A 36 -9.65 17.57 -9.54
CA TYR A 36 -10.28 18.80 -10.01
C TYR A 36 -11.70 18.52 -10.49
N ASN A 37 -12.68 19.14 -9.84
CA ASN A 37 -14.09 18.97 -10.10
C ASN A 37 -14.72 20.28 -10.58
N PRO A 38 -14.34 20.82 -11.77
CA PRO A 38 -14.85 22.09 -12.28
C PRO A 38 -16.36 22.05 -12.55
N ASP A 39 -16.91 20.87 -12.78
CA ASP A 39 -18.33 20.65 -12.99
C ASP A 39 -19.21 20.96 -11.76
N GLN A 40 -18.62 21.07 -10.57
CA GLN A 40 -19.31 21.53 -9.35
C GLN A 40 -19.39 23.07 -9.22
N TRP A 41 -18.70 23.81 -10.09
CA TRP A 41 -18.53 25.26 -9.99
C TRP A 41 -18.95 26.00 -11.26
N PRO A 42 -19.42 27.28 -11.16
CA PRO A 42 -19.62 28.12 -12.32
C PRO A 42 -18.34 28.34 -13.13
N ARG A 43 -18.46 28.52 -14.43
CA ARG A 43 -17.31 28.65 -15.36
C ARG A 43 -16.34 29.76 -14.96
N GLU A 44 -16.82 30.84 -14.36
CA GLU A 44 -16.03 32.00 -13.92
C GLU A 44 -15.03 31.63 -12.80
N VAL A 45 -15.30 30.58 -12.03
CA VAL A 45 -14.41 30.07 -10.97
C VAL A 45 -13.19 29.37 -11.57
N TRP A 46 -13.32 28.77 -12.76
CA TRP A 46 -12.24 28.00 -13.36
C TRP A 46 -11.01 28.84 -13.71
N ASP A 47 -11.21 30.12 -14.12
CA ASP A 47 -10.11 31.05 -14.41
C ASP A 47 -9.34 31.43 -13.12
N GLU A 48 -10.05 31.56 -12.00
CA GLU A 48 -9.42 31.72 -10.68
C GLU A 48 -8.66 30.46 -10.27
N ASP A 49 -9.26 29.28 -10.51
CA ASP A 49 -8.65 28.00 -10.13
C ASP A 49 -7.29 27.81 -10.82
N VAL A 50 -7.19 28.00 -12.14
CA VAL A 50 -5.90 27.83 -12.84
C VAL A 50 -4.87 28.88 -12.42
N ARG A 51 -5.29 30.10 -12.07
CA ARG A 51 -4.40 31.12 -11.48
C ARG A 51 -3.82 30.62 -10.16
N LEU A 52 -4.66 30.13 -9.25
CA LEU A 52 -4.25 29.60 -7.94
C LEU A 52 -3.44 28.30 -8.06
N MET A 53 -3.77 27.42 -9.02
CA MET A 53 -3.01 26.21 -9.33
C MET A 53 -1.56 26.57 -9.72
N ARG A 54 -1.38 27.57 -10.56
CA ARG A 54 -0.03 28.04 -10.92
C ARG A 54 0.71 28.64 -9.73
N GLU A 55 0.04 29.40 -8.87
CA GLU A 55 0.63 29.94 -7.64
C GLU A 55 1.08 28.82 -6.70
N ALA A 56 0.25 27.78 -6.57
CA ALA A 56 0.58 26.60 -5.75
C ALA A 56 1.65 25.70 -6.38
N GLY A 57 1.95 25.87 -7.67
CA GLY A 57 2.90 25.00 -8.39
C GLY A 57 2.30 23.68 -8.83
N VAL A 58 1.00 23.62 -9.02
CA VAL A 58 0.30 22.42 -9.54
C VAL A 58 0.75 22.13 -10.96
N THR A 59 1.05 20.87 -11.25
CA THR A 59 1.53 20.37 -12.54
C THR A 59 0.58 19.35 -13.17
N VAL A 60 -0.26 18.68 -12.37
CA VAL A 60 -1.19 17.64 -12.82
C VAL A 60 -2.50 17.74 -12.03
N VAL A 61 -3.61 17.40 -12.67
CA VAL A 61 -4.90 17.20 -11.98
C VAL A 61 -5.58 15.94 -12.49
N SER A 62 -6.29 15.23 -11.58
CA SER A 62 -7.24 14.18 -11.97
C SER A 62 -8.58 14.84 -12.30
N LEU A 63 -9.18 14.48 -13.45
CA LEU A 63 -10.34 15.17 -13.98
C LEU A 63 -11.45 14.19 -14.36
N ALA A 64 -12.71 14.61 -14.22
CA ALA A 64 -13.93 13.91 -14.66
C ALA A 64 -14.27 12.61 -13.90
N ILE A 65 -13.76 12.38 -12.71
CA ILE A 65 -13.88 11.11 -11.93
C ILE A 65 -15.35 10.66 -11.80
N PHE A 66 -16.26 11.56 -11.40
CA PHE A 66 -17.68 11.27 -11.18
C PHE A 66 -18.60 11.91 -12.22
N SER A 67 -18.10 12.25 -13.40
CA SER A 67 -18.79 13.12 -14.36
C SER A 67 -19.66 12.37 -15.39
N TRP A 68 -19.92 11.06 -15.24
CA TRP A 68 -20.67 10.27 -16.24
C TRP A 68 -22.03 10.88 -16.55
N ALA A 69 -22.83 11.25 -15.53
CA ALA A 69 -24.16 11.84 -15.75
C ALA A 69 -24.11 13.19 -16.47
N ARG A 70 -23.01 13.93 -16.37
CA ARG A 70 -22.82 15.19 -17.09
C ARG A 70 -22.35 14.96 -18.53
N ILE A 71 -21.48 13.98 -18.74
CA ILE A 71 -21.00 13.59 -20.08
C ILE A 71 -22.12 12.90 -20.87
N GLN A 72 -22.94 12.07 -20.20
CA GLN A 72 -24.05 11.35 -20.82
C GLN A 72 -25.35 11.58 -20.01
N PRO A 73 -26.02 12.71 -20.20
CA PRO A 73 -27.24 13.08 -19.45
C PRO A 73 -28.42 12.13 -19.67
N THR A 74 -28.49 11.50 -20.83
CA THR A 74 -29.45 10.42 -21.16
C THR A 74 -28.73 9.33 -21.93
N GLU A 75 -29.33 8.17 -22.07
CA GLU A 75 -28.74 7.03 -22.80
C GLU A 75 -28.22 7.38 -24.19
N ASP A 76 -28.92 8.27 -24.90
CA ASP A 76 -28.64 8.64 -26.30
C ASP A 76 -27.96 10.00 -26.47
N THR A 77 -27.81 10.78 -25.40
CA THR A 77 -27.31 12.15 -25.46
C THR A 77 -25.93 12.26 -24.83
N TRP A 78 -25.01 12.92 -25.53
CA TRP A 78 -23.62 13.12 -25.09
C TRP A 78 -23.31 14.63 -25.07
N ASP A 79 -22.69 15.10 -23.98
CA ASP A 79 -22.25 16.49 -23.82
C ASP A 79 -20.81 16.52 -23.30
N PHE A 80 -19.85 16.74 -24.19
CA PHE A 80 -18.44 16.87 -23.90
C PHE A 80 -17.97 18.33 -23.84
N ALA A 81 -18.81 19.30 -24.17
CA ALA A 81 -18.39 20.69 -24.37
C ALA A 81 -17.70 21.29 -23.13
N TRP A 82 -18.22 21.01 -21.95
CA TRP A 82 -17.60 21.46 -20.70
C TRP A 82 -16.24 20.82 -20.41
N LEU A 83 -16.08 19.55 -20.80
CA LEU A 83 -14.84 18.81 -20.58
C LEU A 83 -13.77 19.25 -21.59
N ASP A 84 -14.18 19.53 -22.84
CA ASP A 84 -13.30 20.14 -23.84
C ASP A 84 -12.74 21.47 -23.34
N ASP A 85 -13.63 22.37 -22.84
CA ASP A 85 -13.24 23.68 -22.30
C ASP A 85 -12.30 23.54 -21.07
N ALA A 86 -12.55 22.59 -20.18
CA ALA A 86 -11.70 22.33 -19.03
C ALA A 86 -10.30 21.81 -19.45
N MET A 87 -10.24 20.86 -20.39
CA MET A 87 -9.00 20.30 -20.92
C MET A 87 -8.16 21.36 -21.61
N ASP A 88 -8.79 22.19 -22.48
CA ASP A 88 -8.14 23.29 -23.19
C ASP A 88 -7.62 24.35 -22.22
N LEU A 89 -8.41 24.73 -21.21
CA LEU A 89 -8.02 25.70 -20.19
C LEU A 89 -6.79 25.23 -19.40
N LEU A 90 -6.79 23.99 -18.94
CA LEU A 90 -5.67 23.39 -18.20
C LEU A 90 -4.41 23.36 -19.06
N HIS A 91 -4.53 22.91 -20.32
CA HIS A 91 -3.41 22.90 -21.27
C HIS A 91 -2.83 24.29 -21.51
N ALA A 92 -3.69 25.29 -21.72
CA ALA A 92 -3.26 26.69 -21.95
C ALA A 92 -2.45 27.26 -20.77
N HIS A 93 -2.63 26.71 -19.57
CA HIS A 93 -1.91 27.10 -18.34
C HIS A 93 -0.78 26.18 -17.96
N GLY A 94 -0.43 25.19 -18.81
CA GLY A 94 0.67 24.25 -18.60
C GLY A 94 0.39 23.20 -17.52
N ILE A 95 -0.88 22.93 -17.20
CA ILE A 95 -1.32 21.90 -16.27
C ILE A 95 -1.71 20.67 -17.07
N THR A 96 -1.15 19.51 -16.70
CA THR A 96 -1.45 18.22 -17.33
C THR A 96 -2.63 17.54 -16.66
N VAL A 97 -3.22 16.56 -17.36
CA VAL A 97 -4.42 15.88 -16.89
C VAL A 97 -4.21 14.37 -16.85
N ASP A 98 -4.47 13.79 -15.69
CA ASP A 98 -4.77 12.39 -15.49
C ASP A 98 -6.30 12.25 -15.63
N LEU A 99 -6.76 11.78 -16.82
CA LEU A 99 -8.17 11.80 -17.16
C LEU A 99 -8.86 10.51 -16.73
N ALA A 100 -9.84 10.64 -15.82
CA ALA A 100 -10.63 9.51 -15.40
C ALA A 100 -11.62 9.05 -16.48
N THR A 101 -11.92 7.75 -16.51
CA THR A 101 -12.90 7.16 -17.43
C THR A 101 -14.35 7.48 -17.05
N ALA A 102 -14.56 8.18 -15.94
CA ALA A 102 -15.84 8.63 -15.38
C ALA A 102 -16.81 7.50 -14.98
N THR A 103 -16.38 6.25 -14.97
CA THR A 103 -17.24 5.07 -14.74
C THR A 103 -17.49 4.75 -13.26
N ALA A 104 -16.91 5.52 -12.33
CA ALA A 104 -16.98 5.25 -10.90
C ALA A 104 -18.42 5.25 -10.36
N SER A 105 -19.30 6.10 -10.89
CA SER A 105 -20.70 6.14 -10.48
C SER A 105 -21.62 6.14 -11.70
N PRO A 106 -22.53 5.15 -11.82
CA PRO A 106 -23.48 5.12 -12.92
C PRO A 106 -24.47 6.29 -12.84
N PRO A 107 -24.87 6.84 -14.00
CA PRO A 107 -25.84 7.94 -14.03
C PRO A 107 -27.23 7.45 -13.60
N PRO A 108 -28.08 8.34 -13.04
CA PRO A 108 -29.42 7.97 -12.56
C PRO A 108 -30.32 7.31 -13.61
N TRP A 109 -30.19 7.69 -14.89
CA TRP A 109 -30.98 7.06 -15.96
C TRP A 109 -30.63 5.57 -16.12
N LEU A 110 -29.36 5.20 -15.96
CA LEU A 110 -28.91 3.80 -16.09
C LEU A 110 -29.48 2.94 -14.95
N THR A 111 -29.36 3.37 -13.71
CA THR A 111 -29.85 2.62 -12.54
C THR A 111 -31.39 2.60 -12.46
N THR A 112 -32.07 3.61 -13.05
CA THR A 112 -33.53 3.63 -13.14
C THR A 112 -34.05 2.68 -14.22
N LYS A 113 -33.40 2.63 -15.38
CA LYS A 113 -33.78 1.78 -16.50
C LYS A 113 -33.37 0.32 -16.28
N HIS A 114 -32.22 0.12 -15.62
CA HIS A 114 -31.57 -1.15 -15.37
C HIS A 114 -31.24 -1.35 -13.90
N PRO A 115 -32.26 -1.52 -13.01
CA PRO A 115 -32.01 -1.70 -11.58
C PRO A 115 -31.22 -3.00 -11.26
N GLU A 116 -31.17 -3.93 -12.21
CA GLU A 116 -30.36 -5.14 -12.12
C GLU A 116 -28.84 -4.87 -12.08
N VAL A 117 -28.37 -3.65 -12.38
CA VAL A 117 -26.96 -3.29 -12.21
C VAL A 117 -26.56 -3.10 -10.73
N LEU A 118 -27.53 -2.93 -9.84
CA LEU A 118 -27.30 -2.60 -8.44
C LEU A 118 -26.79 -3.81 -7.65
N PRO A 119 -25.78 -3.64 -6.78
CA PRO A 119 -25.24 -4.73 -5.98
C PRO A 119 -26.22 -5.20 -4.90
N GLN A 120 -26.06 -6.45 -4.45
CA GLN A 120 -26.82 -7.02 -3.37
C GLN A 120 -25.91 -7.41 -2.20
N THR A 121 -26.37 -7.12 -0.99
CA THR A 121 -25.70 -7.52 0.25
C THR A 121 -25.78 -9.03 0.48
N ARG A 122 -25.02 -9.52 1.46
CA ARG A 122 -25.08 -10.93 1.91
C ARG A 122 -26.48 -11.36 2.35
N THR A 123 -27.30 -10.40 2.82
CA THR A 123 -28.70 -10.62 3.26
C THR A 123 -29.72 -10.52 2.13
N GLY A 124 -29.28 -10.17 0.90
CA GLY A 124 -30.13 -10.03 -0.28
C GLY A 124 -30.74 -8.63 -0.45
N GLU A 125 -30.34 -7.66 0.37
CA GLU A 125 -30.80 -6.28 0.24
C GLU A 125 -30.08 -5.60 -0.91
N THR A 126 -30.84 -4.84 -1.72
CA THR A 126 -30.25 -4.05 -2.81
C THR A 126 -29.65 -2.75 -2.28
N LEU A 127 -28.44 -2.42 -2.72
CA LEU A 127 -27.82 -1.14 -2.45
C LEU A 127 -28.29 -0.11 -3.47
N TRP A 128 -29.17 0.79 -3.02
CA TRP A 128 -29.86 1.75 -3.88
C TRP A 128 -29.00 2.95 -4.25
N PRO A 129 -29.29 3.64 -5.39
CA PRO A 129 -28.64 4.87 -5.80
C PRO A 129 -28.83 6.01 -4.79
N GLY A 130 -27.93 6.99 -4.82
CA GLY A 130 -27.90 8.16 -3.94
C GLY A 130 -26.56 8.33 -3.22
N ALA A 131 -25.63 7.40 -3.45
CA ALA A 131 -24.23 7.46 -3.05
C ALA A 131 -23.35 7.25 -4.29
N ARG A 132 -22.11 6.74 -4.12
CA ARG A 132 -21.20 6.42 -5.22
C ARG A 132 -21.02 4.91 -5.36
N GLN A 133 -20.58 4.43 -6.54
CA GLN A 133 -20.25 3.02 -6.84
C GLN A 133 -21.44 2.04 -6.68
N GLN A 134 -22.65 2.46 -6.99
CA GLN A 134 -23.83 1.60 -6.95
C GLN A 134 -23.92 0.74 -8.21
N TRP A 135 -22.95 -0.15 -8.41
CA TRP A 135 -22.92 -1.07 -9.55
C TRP A 135 -22.15 -2.35 -9.19
N ARG A 136 -22.53 -3.45 -9.81
CA ARG A 136 -21.84 -4.72 -9.63
C ARG A 136 -20.85 -4.97 -10.78
N PRO A 137 -19.61 -5.41 -10.49
CA PRO A 137 -18.58 -5.60 -11.52
C PRO A 137 -18.92 -6.73 -12.51
N THR A 138 -19.83 -7.63 -12.14
CA THR A 138 -20.26 -8.76 -12.95
C THR A 138 -21.48 -8.48 -13.82
N SER A 139 -22.11 -7.28 -13.74
CA SER A 139 -23.25 -6.90 -14.54
C SER A 139 -22.87 -6.71 -16.01
N PRO A 140 -23.42 -7.50 -16.95
CA PRO A 140 -23.16 -7.28 -18.39
C PRO A 140 -23.70 -5.95 -18.87
N VAL A 141 -24.87 -5.50 -18.37
CA VAL A 141 -25.49 -4.23 -18.74
C VAL A 141 -24.62 -3.04 -18.30
N PHE A 142 -24.16 -3.03 -17.05
CA PHE A 142 -23.25 -1.98 -16.58
C PHE A 142 -21.99 -1.94 -17.43
N ARG A 143 -21.35 -3.08 -17.67
CA ARG A 143 -20.12 -3.18 -18.46
C ARG A 143 -20.31 -2.66 -19.89
N GLU A 144 -21.41 -3.00 -20.55
CA GLU A 144 -21.72 -2.52 -21.90
C GLU A 144 -21.75 -0.99 -21.97
N HIS A 145 -22.48 -0.35 -21.03
CA HIS A 145 -22.61 1.11 -21.01
C HIS A 145 -21.30 1.79 -20.60
N ALA A 146 -20.60 1.25 -19.59
CA ALA A 146 -19.33 1.80 -19.12
C ALA A 146 -18.24 1.72 -20.20
N LEU A 147 -18.05 0.56 -20.83
CA LEU A 147 -17.05 0.39 -21.87
C LEU A 147 -17.31 1.24 -23.10
N ARG A 148 -18.60 1.51 -23.45
CA ARG A 148 -18.96 2.45 -24.51
C ARG A 148 -18.57 3.90 -24.14
N LEU A 149 -18.73 4.31 -22.89
CA LEU A 149 -18.26 5.62 -22.42
C LEU A 149 -16.72 5.71 -22.53
N VAL A 150 -15.99 4.70 -22.05
CA VAL A 150 -14.53 4.64 -22.11
C VAL A 150 -14.02 4.78 -23.54
N GLU A 151 -14.60 4.03 -24.47
CA GLU A 151 -14.21 4.10 -25.89
C GLU A 151 -14.40 5.50 -26.47
N ARG A 152 -15.57 6.15 -26.22
CA ARG A 152 -15.83 7.52 -26.68
C ARG A 152 -14.89 8.56 -26.07
N MET A 153 -14.54 8.40 -24.78
CA MET A 153 -13.59 9.29 -24.14
C MET A 153 -12.18 9.09 -24.71
N ALA A 154 -11.76 7.85 -24.92
CA ALA A 154 -10.46 7.54 -25.51
C ALA A 154 -10.32 8.07 -26.93
N GLU A 155 -11.35 7.89 -27.78
CA GLU A 155 -11.39 8.43 -29.15
C GLU A 155 -11.34 9.96 -29.18
N ARG A 156 -11.99 10.63 -28.20
CA ARG A 156 -12.04 12.08 -28.17
C ARG A 156 -10.79 12.74 -27.63
N TYR A 157 -10.23 12.21 -26.54
CA TYR A 157 -9.17 12.87 -25.78
C TYR A 157 -7.79 12.23 -25.94
N GLY A 158 -7.68 11.10 -26.63
CA GLY A 158 -6.41 10.36 -26.75
C GLY A 158 -5.24 11.15 -27.29
N ASP A 159 -5.51 12.08 -28.22
CA ASP A 159 -4.51 12.97 -28.80
C ASP A 159 -4.43 14.35 -28.13
N HIS A 160 -5.22 14.58 -27.07
CA HIS A 160 -5.24 15.87 -26.39
C HIS A 160 -3.88 16.14 -25.70
N PRO A 161 -3.26 17.32 -25.90
CA PRO A 161 -1.92 17.58 -25.41
C PRO A 161 -1.79 17.68 -23.88
N ALA A 162 -2.88 17.93 -23.16
CA ALA A 162 -2.90 17.91 -21.70
C ALA A 162 -2.92 16.49 -21.12
N LEU A 163 -3.39 15.48 -21.87
CA LEU A 163 -3.55 14.12 -21.38
C LEU A 163 -2.19 13.45 -21.14
N VAL A 164 -1.90 13.05 -19.92
CA VAL A 164 -0.65 12.37 -19.55
C VAL A 164 -0.82 10.95 -19.00
N ALA A 165 -2.02 10.61 -18.52
CA ALA A 165 -2.40 9.28 -18.09
C ALA A 165 -3.92 9.10 -18.16
N TRP A 166 -4.35 7.83 -18.20
CA TRP A 166 -5.72 7.43 -17.98
C TRP A 166 -5.90 6.88 -16.57
N HIS A 167 -6.89 7.40 -15.86
CA HIS A 167 -7.35 6.93 -14.56
C HIS A 167 -8.61 6.08 -14.76
N VAL A 168 -8.48 4.76 -14.61
CA VAL A 168 -9.61 3.83 -14.77
C VAL A 168 -10.52 3.91 -13.56
N SER A 169 -11.77 4.32 -13.79
CA SER A 169 -12.81 4.40 -12.76
C SER A 169 -12.39 5.28 -11.56
N ASN A 170 -12.57 4.83 -10.34
CA ASN A 170 -12.04 5.41 -9.10
C ASN A 170 -12.25 4.43 -7.96
N GLU A 171 -11.20 4.21 -7.14
CA GLU A 171 -11.26 3.42 -5.91
C GLU A 171 -12.09 2.12 -6.06
N LEU A 172 -11.78 1.34 -7.09
CA LEU A 172 -12.51 0.11 -7.41
C LEU A 172 -12.62 -0.79 -6.16
N GLY A 173 -13.84 -1.12 -5.74
CA GLY A 173 -14.10 -1.93 -4.57
C GLY A 173 -14.25 -1.18 -3.26
N CYS A 174 -14.17 0.15 -3.23
CA CYS A 174 -14.36 0.94 -2.01
C CYS A 174 -15.72 0.64 -1.34
N HIS A 175 -16.80 0.54 -2.13
CA HIS A 175 -18.15 0.31 -1.64
C HIS A 175 -18.85 -0.89 -2.28
N ASN A 176 -18.27 -1.51 -3.32
CA ASN A 176 -18.90 -2.55 -4.12
C ASN A 176 -18.03 -3.80 -4.33
N VAL A 177 -17.10 -4.06 -3.41
CA VAL A 177 -16.20 -5.21 -3.50
C VAL A 177 -16.94 -6.54 -3.49
N TYR A 178 -18.00 -6.67 -2.70
CA TYR A 178 -18.79 -7.88 -2.59
C TYR A 178 -20.19 -7.69 -3.16
N ASP A 179 -20.56 -8.56 -4.09
CA ASP A 179 -21.93 -8.68 -4.62
C ASP A 179 -22.42 -10.11 -4.47
N PHE A 180 -23.61 -10.29 -3.87
CA PHE A 180 -24.21 -11.59 -3.60
C PHE A 180 -25.42 -11.87 -4.50
N SER A 181 -25.58 -11.13 -5.59
CA SER A 181 -26.65 -11.30 -6.57
C SER A 181 -26.58 -12.63 -7.33
N ASP A 182 -27.60 -12.91 -8.11
CA ASP A 182 -27.60 -14.11 -8.97
C ASP A 182 -26.63 -13.99 -10.15
N ASP A 183 -26.38 -12.77 -10.65
CA ASP A 183 -25.33 -12.54 -11.66
C ASP A 183 -23.93 -12.83 -11.08
N ALA A 184 -23.67 -12.36 -9.85
CA ALA A 184 -22.44 -12.69 -9.16
C ALA A 184 -22.31 -14.18 -8.91
N ALA A 185 -23.42 -14.87 -8.57
CA ALA A 185 -23.42 -16.33 -8.41
C ALA A 185 -23.09 -17.06 -9.71
N ALA A 186 -23.61 -16.58 -10.85
CA ALA A 186 -23.29 -17.15 -12.16
C ALA A 186 -21.80 -16.95 -12.52
N ALA A 187 -21.29 -15.72 -12.31
CA ALA A 187 -19.88 -15.40 -12.55
C ALA A 187 -18.94 -16.16 -11.59
N PHE A 188 -19.30 -16.31 -10.32
CA PHE A 188 -18.55 -17.10 -9.35
C PHE A 188 -18.43 -18.57 -9.76
N ARG A 189 -19.52 -19.17 -10.23
CA ARG A 189 -19.48 -20.54 -10.76
C ARG A 189 -18.58 -20.67 -11.99
N ALA A 190 -18.56 -19.68 -12.87
CA ALA A 190 -17.64 -19.67 -14.03
C ALA A 190 -16.18 -19.63 -13.56
N TRP A 191 -15.87 -18.69 -12.63
CA TRP A 191 -14.53 -18.56 -12.04
C TRP A 191 -14.08 -19.87 -11.33
N LEU A 192 -14.99 -20.54 -10.60
CA LEU A 192 -14.70 -21.81 -9.95
C LEU A 192 -14.46 -22.96 -10.95
N ARG A 193 -15.17 -22.96 -12.10
CA ARG A 193 -14.89 -23.95 -13.18
C ARG A 193 -13.52 -23.76 -13.78
N ASP A 194 -13.09 -22.52 -13.97
CA ASP A 194 -11.74 -22.23 -14.47
C ASP A 194 -10.67 -22.66 -13.45
N ARG A 195 -10.92 -22.47 -12.16
CA ARG A 195 -10.00 -22.82 -11.07
C ARG A 195 -9.91 -24.33 -10.84
N TYR A 196 -11.05 -25.02 -10.72
CA TYR A 196 -11.13 -26.42 -10.29
C TYR A 196 -11.38 -27.40 -11.44
N THR A 197 -11.83 -26.93 -12.58
CA THR A 197 -12.16 -27.72 -13.78
C THR A 197 -13.34 -28.69 -13.56
N THR A 198 -13.35 -29.46 -12.48
CA THR A 198 -14.40 -30.45 -12.16
C THR A 198 -15.06 -30.16 -10.82
N LEU A 199 -16.32 -30.58 -10.70
CA LEU A 199 -17.07 -30.47 -9.44
C LEU A 199 -16.47 -31.35 -8.33
N ASP A 200 -15.88 -32.50 -8.69
CA ASP A 200 -15.20 -33.35 -7.72
C ASP A 200 -13.94 -32.70 -7.16
N ALA A 201 -13.16 -31.97 -7.98
CA ALA A 201 -12.01 -31.21 -7.52
C ALA A 201 -12.44 -30.06 -6.58
N LEU A 202 -13.52 -29.35 -6.92
CA LEU A 202 -14.10 -28.34 -6.03
C LEU A 202 -14.55 -28.95 -4.70
N ASN A 203 -15.29 -30.08 -4.73
CA ASN A 203 -15.74 -30.77 -3.54
C ASN A 203 -14.57 -31.22 -2.65
N ALA A 204 -13.47 -31.65 -3.25
CA ALA A 204 -12.26 -32.03 -2.53
C ALA A 204 -11.58 -30.80 -1.88
N ALA A 205 -11.37 -29.71 -2.65
CA ALA A 205 -10.78 -28.48 -2.17
C ALA A 205 -11.62 -27.78 -1.09
N TRP A 206 -12.94 -27.84 -1.17
CA TRP A 206 -13.82 -27.25 -0.15
C TRP A 206 -14.13 -28.20 1.03
N GLY A 207 -13.66 -29.45 1.00
CA GLY A 207 -13.92 -30.41 2.08
C GLY A 207 -15.41 -30.64 2.31
N THR A 208 -16.23 -30.70 1.24
CA THR A 208 -17.70 -30.64 1.30
C THR A 208 -18.38 -31.88 1.91
N ALA A 209 -17.62 -32.90 2.28
CA ALA A 209 -18.12 -34.00 3.12
C ALA A 209 -18.58 -33.51 4.50
N PHE A 210 -18.00 -32.40 4.97
CA PHE A 210 -18.38 -31.76 6.23
C PHE A 210 -19.79 -31.18 6.13
N TRP A 211 -20.63 -31.44 7.13
CA TRP A 211 -22.04 -31.02 7.22
C TRP A 211 -22.90 -31.36 5.99
N SER A 212 -22.54 -32.42 5.24
CA SER A 212 -23.31 -32.86 4.07
C SER A 212 -23.42 -31.80 2.96
N GLN A 213 -22.36 -31.03 2.74
CA GLN A 213 -22.32 -29.93 1.76
C GLN A 213 -21.91 -30.36 0.35
N ARG A 214 -21.73 -31.69 0.07
CA ARG A 214 -21.25 -32.16 -1.23
C ARG A 214 -22.18 -31.75 -2.37
N TYR A 215 -21.62 -31.02 -3.31
CA TYR A 215 -22.30 -30.58 -4.53
C TYR A 215 -22.34 -31.70 -5.56
N SER A 216 -23.49 -31.86 -6.24
CA SER A 216 -23.73 -32.81 -7.34
C SER A 216 -23.95 -32.09 -8.68
N ALA A 217 -24.16 -30.78 -8.66
CA ALA A 217 -24.33 -29.94 -9.82
C ALA A 217 -23.76 -28.53 -9.54
N TRP A 218 -23.22 -27.87 -10.57
CA TRP A 218 -22.66 -26.52 -10.43
C TRP A 218 -23.69 -25.47 -9.99
N GLU A 219 -24.94 -25.64 -10.38
CA GLU A 219 -26.06 -24.73 -10.05
C GLU A 219 -26.36 -24.67 -8.56
N GLN A 220 -25.89 -25.66 -7.80
CA GLN A 220 -26.03 -25.72 -6.33
C GLN A 220 -24.99 -24.82 -5.63
N VAL A 221 -23.90 -24.46 -6.32
CA VAL A 221 -22.83 -23.63 -5.77
C VAL A 221 -23.25 -22.15 -5.80
N LEU A 222 -23.27 -21.52 -4.63
CA LEU A 222 -23.65 -20.11 -4.44
C LEU A 222 -22.52 -19.34 -3.76
N PRO A 223 -22.50 -17.98 -3.86
CA PRO A 223 -21.76 -17.13 -2.94
C PRO A 223 -22.10 -17.45 -1.47
N PRO A 224 -21.22 -17.17 -0.52
CA PRO A 224 -21.48 -17.38 0.91
C PRO A 224 -22.51 -16.36 1.45
N ARG A 225 -23.77 -16.46 0.98
CA ARG A 225 -24.91 -15.67 1.44
C ARG A 225 -25.15 -15.90 2.92
N LEU A 226 -26.05 -15.13 3.54
CA LEU A 226 -26.41 -15.32 4.94
C LEU A 226 -26.89 -16.76 5.18
N ALA A 227 -26.21 -17.45 6.08
CA ALA A 227 -26.52 -18.81 6.48
C ALA A 227 -26.87 -18.87 7.98
N ALA A 228 -27.45 -19.98 8.42
CA ALA A 228 -27.84 -20.17 9.82
C ALA A 228 -26.61 -20.31 10.76
N SER A 229 -25.46 -20.64 10.23
CA SER A 229 -24.20 -20.79 10.94
C SER A 229 -23.06 -20.31 10.02
N HIS A 230 -21.82 -20.66 10.35
CA HIS A 230 -20.64 -20.28 9.58
C HIS A 230 -20.60 -20.97 8.22
N PRO A 231 -20.46 -20.25 7.11
CA PRO A 231 -20.23 -20.86 5.79
C PRO A 231 -18.90 -21.60 5.74
N ASN A 232 -18.75 -22.45 4.74
CA ASN A 232 -17.51 -23.18 4.47
C ASN A 232 -16.31 -22.20 4.32
N PRO A 233 -15.19 -22.38 5.04
CA PRO A 233 -14.06 -21.45 5.01
C PRO A 233 -13.43 -21.30 3.62
N THR A 234 -13.22 -22.39 2.89
CA THR A 234 -12.67 -22.36 1.53
C THR A 234 -13.61 -21.66 0.56
N GLN A 235 -14.94 -21.86 0.69
CA GLN A 235 -15.94 -21.11 -0.07
C GLN A 235 -15.83 -19.60 0.20
N GLN A 236 -15.65 -19.20 1.44
CA GLN A 236 -15.48 -17.78 1.81
C GLN A 236 -14.19 -17.21 1.23
N LEU A 237 -13.08 -17.94 1.31
CA LEU A 237 -11.79 -17.54 0.73
C LEU A 237 -11.88 -17.40 -0.79
N ASP A 238 -12.44 -18.40 -1.47
CA ASP A 238 -12.60 -18.36 -2.93
C ASP A 238 -13.55 -17.25 -3.37
N PHE A 239 -14.58 -16.93 -2.58
CA PHE A 239 -15.46 -15.80 -2.87
C PHE A 239 -14.74 -14.45 -2.71
N LYS A 240 -13.83 -14.30 -1.76
CA LYS A 240 -12.98 -13.11 -1.61
C LYS A 240 -12.00 -12.96 -2.80
N ARG A 241 -11.34 -14.06 -3.18
CA ARG A 241 -10.48 -14.12 -4.38
C ARG A 241 -11.26 -13.75 -5.64
N PHE A 242 -12.42 -14.38 -5.84
CA PHE A 242 -13.32 -14.07 -6.95
C PHE A 242 -13.75 -12.61 -6.98
N SER A 243 -14.13 -12.03 -5.85
CA SER A 243 -14.59 -10.64 -5.78
C SER A 243 -13.48 -9.67 -6.16
N SER A 244 -12.26 -9.89 -5.68
CA SER A 244 -11.08 -9.15 -6.12
C SER A 244 -10.81 -9.33 -7.62
N ASP A 245 -10.85 -10.56 -8.12
CA ASP A 245 -10.63 -10.87 -9.54
C ASP A 245 -11.71 -10.28 -10.46
N ALA A 246 -12.98 -10.23 -10.02
CA ALA A 246 -14.07 -9.66 -10.81
C ALA A 246 -13.88 -8.15 -11.05
N LEU A 247 -13.43 -7.42 -10.04
CA LEU A 247 -13.07 -6.01 -10.16
C LEU A 247 -11.81 -5.82 -11.02
N ARG A 248 -10.78 -6.67 -10.82
CA ARG A 248 -9.57 -6.66 -11.66
C ARG A 248 -9.89 -6.93 -13.13
N GLN A 249 -10.81 -7.85 -13.43
CA GLN A 249 -11.27 -8.12 -14.79
C GLN A 249 -12.03 -6.92 -15.39
N TYR A 250 -12.77 -6.19 -14.56
CA TYR A 250 -13.40 -4.95 -14.99
C TYR A 250 -12.36 -3.86 -15.31
N LEU A 251 -11.39 -3.64 -14.42
CA LEU A 251 -10.23 -2.76 -14.67
C LEU A 251 -9.53 -3.12 -15.99
N ARG A 252 -9.25 -4.39 -16.21
CA ARG A 252 -8.62 -4.88 -17.44
C ARG A 252 -9.45 -4.56 -18.69
N ALA A 253 -10.77 -4.71 -18.61
CA ALA A 253 -11.64 -4.46 -19.77
C ALA A 253 -11.63 -2.98 -20.19
N GLU A 254 -11.60 -2.04 -19.25
CA GLU A 254 -11.42 -0.61 -19.58
C GLU A 254 -9.99 -0.36 -20.12
N ALA A 255 -8.96 -0.88 -19.44
CA ALA A 255 -7.57 -0.72 -19.83
C ALA A 255 -7.26 -1.27 -21.24
N GLU A 256 -7.91 -2.36 -21.66
CA GLU A 256 -7.78 -2.93 -23.01
C GLU A 256 -8.30 -1.96 -24.09
N ILE A 257 -9.41 -1.27 -23.84
CA ILE A 257 -9.94 -0.23 -24.73
C ILE A 257 -8.97 0.94 -24.82
N LEU A 258 -8.53 1.44 -23.67
CA LEU A 258 -7.60 2.57 -23.59
C LEU A 258 -6.29 2.27 -24.32
N ARG A 259 -5.68 1.10 -24.09
CA ARG A 259 -4.45 0.69 -24.76
C ARG A 259 -4.62 0.46 -26.26
N ARG A 260 -5.81 0.02 -26.71
CA ARG A 260 -6.12 -0.14 -28.12
C ARG A 260 -6.27 1.19 -28.85
N VAL A 261 -6.96 2.16 -28.23
CA VAL A 261 -7.28 3.47 -28.85
C VAL A 261 -6.11 4.45 -28.68
N THR A 262 -5.45 4.43 -27.51
CA THR A 262 -4.39 5.37 -27.11
C THR A 262 -3.15 4.64 -26.59
N PRO A 263 -2.45 3.86 -27.45
CA PRO A 263 -1.36 2.96 -27.00
C PRO A 263 -0.20 3.66 -26.31
N ASP A 264 0.00 4.95 -26.53
CA ASP A 264 1.09 5.74 -25.97
C ASP A 264 0.74 6.42 -24.63
N VAL A 265 -0.53 6.34 -24.18
CA VAL A 265 -0.97 6.92 -22.92
C VAL A 265 -0.97 5.84 -21.83
N PRO A 266 -0.21 6.00 -20.75
CA PRO A 266 -0.19 5.02 -19.66
C PRO A 266 -1.53 4.97 -18.93
N VAL A 267 -1.82 3.80 -18.34
CA VAL A 267 -3.08 3.50 -17.65
C VAL A 267 -2.80 3.16 -16.20
N THR A 268 -3.55 3.78 -15.30
CA THR A 268 -3.53 3.50 -13.86
C THR A 268 -4.94 3.45 -13.27
N THR A 269 -5.03 3.12 -11.99
CA THR A 269 -6.21 3.30 -11.11
C THR A 269 -5.71 3.50 -9.70
N ASN A 270 -6.47 4.20 -8.88
CA ASN A 270 -6.11 4.45 -7.49
C ASN A 270 -6.43 3.25 -6.60
N PHE A 271 -5.42 2.73 -5.93
CA PHE A 271 -5.55 1.76 -4.85
C PHE A 271 -5.90 2.49 -3.54
N MET A 272 -6.30 1.73 -2.55
CA MET A 272 -6.56 2.22 -1.19
C MET A 272 -5.75 1.38 -0.20
N VAL A 273 -4.41 1.48 -0.26
CA VAL A 273 -3.50 0.74 0.63
C VAL A 273 -3.53 1.42 2.00
N MET A 274 -4.61 1.26 2.72
CA MET A 274 -4.83 1.86 4.05
C MET A 274 -5.80 1.01 4.88
N GLY A 275 -5.71 1.13 6.20
CA GLY A 275 -6.66 0.69 7.21
C GLY A 275 -7.41 -0.60 6.90
N GLU A 276 -8.72 -0.49 6.85
CA GLU A 276 -9.64 -1.62 6.71
C GLU A 276 -9.89 -2.07 5.26
N THR A 277 -9.23 -1.47 4.27
CA THR A 277 -9.43 -1.81 2.86
C THR A 277 -8.72 -3.11 2.51
N LYS A 278 -9.40 -4.24 2.72
CA LYS A 278 -8.85 -5.59 2.56
C LYS A 278 -9.46 -6.41 1.42
N GLY A 279 -10.45 -5.87 0.72
CA GLY A 279 -11.22 -6.65 -0.26
C GLY A 279 -10.50 -6.96 -1.57
N MET A 280 -9.43 -6.26 -1.90
CA MET A 280 -8.68 -6.35 -3.16
C MET A 280 -7.25 -6.80 -2.91
N ASP A 281 -6.78 -7.79 -3.67
CA ASP A 281 -5.37 -8.16 -3.72
C ASP A 281 -4.62 -7.22 -4.67
N TYR A 282 -4.17 -6.10 -4.16
CA TYR A 282 -3.47 -5.09 -4.95
C TYR A 282 -2.12 -5.55 -5.51
N ALA A 283 -1.49 -6.56 -4.89
CA ALA A 283 -0.28 -7.14 -5.45
C ALA A 283 -0.53 -7.82 -6.81
N ALA A 284 -1.67 -8.52 -6.92
CA ALA A 284 -2.09 -9.13 -8.17
C ALA A 284 -2.62 -8.09 -9.19
N TRP A 285 -3.21 -6.98 -8.71
CA TRP A 285 -3.76 -5.92 -9.58
C TRP A 285 -2.67 -5.05 -10.20
N ALA A 286 -1.53 -4.87 -9.53
CA ALA A 286 -0.43 -4.06 -10.03
C ALA A 286 0.11 -4.52 -11.39
N ASP A 287 -0.10 -5.79 -11.75
CA ASP A 287 0.30 -6.35 -13.05
C ASP A 287 -0.57 -5.86 -14.22
N GLU A 288 -1.73 -5.26 -13.94
CA GLU A 288 -2.63 -4.69 -14.95
C GLU A 288 -2.28 -3.23 -15.30
N LEU A 289 -1.45 -2.57 -14.48
CA LEU A 289 -1.18 -1.14 -14.55
C LEU A 289 0.18 -0.83 -15.16
N ASP A 290 0.28 0.32 -15.81
CA ASP A 290 1.56 0.86 -16.28
C ASP A 290 2.39 1.41 -15.10
N PHE A 291 1.74 2.00 -14.11
CA PHE A 291 2.30 2.39 -12.81
C PHE A 291 1.23 2.31 -11.72
N VAL A 292 1.68 2.10 -10.48
CA VAL A 292 0.78 2.02 -9.32
C VAL A 292 0.39 3.43 -8.85
N SER A 293 -0.88 3.61 -8.54
CA SER A 293 -1.38 4.79 -7.82
C SER A 293 -2.06 4.39 -6.53
N ASN A 294 -2.07 5.26 -5.54
CA ASN A 294 -2.63 4.98 -4.22
C ASN A 294 -3.29 6.21 -3.61
N ASP A 295 -4.38 5.97 -2.90
CA ASP A 295 -5.04 6.93 -2.03
C ASP A 295 -4.72 6.58 -0.59
N HIS A 296 -4.32 7.58 0.18
CA HIS A 296 -4.01 7.35 1.57
C HIS A 296 -4.41 8.52 2.46
N TYR A 297 -5.34 8.26 3.35
CA TYR A 297 -5.83 9.21 4.34
C TYR A 297 -5.40 8.79 5.73
N VAL A 298 -4.46 9.54 6.31
CA VAL A 298 -3.92 9.27 7.64
C VAL A 298 -5.01 9.49 8.69
N LEU A 299 -5.39 8.42 9.37
CA LEU A 299 -6.36 8.48 10.45
C LEU A 299 -5.68 8.90 11.77
N PRO A 300 -6.27 9.84 12.52
CA PRO A 300 -5.70 10.28 13.79
C PRO A 300 -5.68 9.13 14.81
N GLY A 301 -4.55 8.96 15.50
CA GLY A 301 -4.39 7.91 16.50
C GLY A 301 -2.95 7.78 16.98
N PRO A 302 -2.69 6.93 17.96
CA PRO A 302 -1.34 6.77 18.54
C PRO A 302 -0.34 6.14 17.56
N GLN A 303 -0.80 5.46 16.53
CA GLN A 303 0.02 4.84 15.49
C GLN A 303 -0.10 5.55 14.13
N ALA A 304 -0.69 6.75 14.06
CA ALA A 304 -0.94 7.45 12.80
C ALA A 304 0.29 7.61 11.91
N LEU A 305 1.47 7.87 12.50
CA LEU A 305 2.73 8.01 11.76
C LEU A 305 3.33 6.66 11.35
N ASP A 306 3.14 5.62 12.16
CA ASP A 306 3.56 4.27 11.80
C ASP A 306 2.72 3.78 10.62
N GLU A 307 1.41 4.03 10.67
CA GLU A 307 0.45 3.72 9.60
C GLU A 307 0.77 4.48 8.31
N LEU A 308 1.11 5.76 8.39
CA LEU A 308 1.52 6.58 7.25
C LEU A 308 2.69 5.94 6.52
N SER A 309 3.74 5.62 7.24
CA SER A 309 4.95 5.02 6.68
C SER A 309 4.71 3.59 6.20
N PHE A 310 3.91 2.79 6.94
CA PHE A 310 3.56 1.42 6.56
C PHE A 310 2.80 1.37 5.23
N SER A 311 1.76 2.20 5.08
CA SER A 311 0.98 2.29 3.84
C SER A 311 1.83 2.74 2.66
N ALA A 312 2.64 3.78 2.83
CA ALA A 312 3.54 4.27 1.79
C ALA A 312 4.57 3.20 1.37
N ASN A 313 5.12 2.48 2.35
CA ASN A 313 6.11 1.43 2.14
C ASN A 313 5.49 0.20 1.45
N LEU A 314 4.32 -0.26 1.89
CA LEU A 314 3.59 -1.36 1.24
C LEU A 314 3.23 -0.99 -0.21
N THR A 315 2.81 0.26 -0.48
CA THR A 315 2.59 0.74 -1.85
C THR A 315 3.87 0.66 -2.68
N GLY A 316 5.01 1.07 -2.12
CA GLY A 316 6.32 0.91 -2.75
C GLY A 316 6.68 -0.55 -3.03
N GLY A 317 6.36 -1.47 -2.11
CA GLY A 317 6.53 -2.92 -2.29
C GLY A 317 5.65 -3.49 -3.41
N ILE A 318 4.37 -3.07 -3.48
CA ILE A 318 3.43 -3.41 -4.56
C ILE A 318 3.94 -2.87 -5.90
N ALA A 319 4.47 -1.64 -5.92
CA ALA A 319 5.11 -1.02 -7.08
C ALA A 319 6.48 -1.63 -7.43
N ARG A 320 6.96 -2.63 -6.67
CA ARG A 320 8.28 -3.27 -6.86
C ARG A 320 9.43 -2.26 -6.80
N HIS A 321 9.36 -1.36 -5.81
CA HIS A 321 10.30 -0.24 -5.56
C HIS A 321 10.37 0.82 -6.66
N ARG A 322 9.54 0.72 -7.71
CA ARG A 322 9.45 1.72 -8.78
C ARG A 322 8.70 2.96 -8.32
N PRO A 323 8.86 4.11 -9.00
CA PRO A 323 8.05 5.29 -8.75
C PRO A 323 6.55 4.98 -8.82
N TRP A 324 5.76 5.58 -7.93
CA TRP A 324 4.32 5.44 -7.87
C TRP A 324 3.63 6.78 -7.62
N PHE A 325 2.32 6.85 -7.81
CA PHE A 325 1.53 8.07 -7.78
C PHE A 325 0.66 8.11 -6.51
N LEU A 326 0.90 9.08 -5.60
CA LEU A 326 -0.05 9.37 -4.53
C LEU A 326 -1.19 10.19 -5.15
N MET A 327 -2.29 9.53 -5.50
CA MET A 327 -3.37 10.13 -6.28
C MET A 327 -4.32 10.92 -5.40
N GLU A 328 -4.60 10.41 -4.20
CA GLU A 328 -5.40 11.14 -3.22
C GLU A 328 -4.74 11.12 -1.84
N HIS A 329 -4.78 12.27 -1.20
CA HIS A 329 -4.40 12.48 0.19
C HIS A 329 -5.21 13.65 0.76
N SER A 330 -5.29 13.80 2.08
CA SER A 330 -5.98 14.95 2.65
C SER A 330 -5.04 16.12 2.91
N THR A 331 -5.45 17.32 2.51
CA THR A 331 -4.73 18.54 2.89
C THR A 331 -4.88 18.87 4.38
N SER A 332 -6.02 18.49 4.98
CA SER A 332 -6.32 18.66 6.41
C SER A 332 -7.33 17.61 6.87
N ALA A 333 -8.48 18.01 7.42
CA ALA A 333 -9.50 17.10 7.90
C ALA A 333 -10.21 16.37 6.74
N VAL A 334 -10.51 15.09 6.93
CA VAL A 334 -11.48 14.33 6.14
C VAL A 334 -12.91 14.56 6.66
N ASN A 335 -13.92 13.82 6.18
CA ASN A 335 -15.31 14.02 6.61
C ASN A 335 -16.05 12.75 7.06
N TRP A 336 -15.42 11.57 6.91
CA TRP A 336 -16.07 10.27 7.16
C TRP A 336 -15.66 9.61 8.49
N GLN A 337 -14.80 10.24 9.28
CA GLN A 337 -14.42 9.74 10.60
C GLN A 337 -15.40 10.20 11.69
N PRO A 338 -15.54 9.47 12.80
CA PRO A 338 -16.33 9.94 13.95
C PRO A 338 -15.84 11.30 14.48
N VAL A 339 -14.53 11.56 14.38
CA VAL A 339 -13.91 12.86 14.70
C VAL A 339 -12.89 13.19 13.62
N ASN A 340 -13.14 14.24 12.86
CA ASN A 340 -12.31 14.67 11.74
C ASN A 340 -11.33 15.75 12.20
N VAL A 341 -10.10 15.36 12.51
CA VAL A 341 -9.07 16.22 13.07
C VAL A 341 -8.34 16.97 11.97
N ALA A 342 -8.25 18.29 12.10
CA ALA A 342 -7.46 19.11 11.17
C ALA A 342 -5.95 18.91 11.39
N LYS A 343 -5.18 18.90 10.30
CA LYS A 343 -3.71 18.84 10.36
C LYS A 343 -3.13 20.09 11.04
N LYS A 344 -2.14 19.84 11.89
CA LYS A 344 -1.36 20.89 12.55
C LYS A 344 -0.33 21.46 11.58
N PRO A 345 0.23 22.66 11.85
CA PRO A 345 1.34 23.20 11.06
C PRO A 345 2.48 22.19 10.91
N GLY A 346 2.97 22.02 9.69
CA GLY A 346 4.02 21.07 9.31
C GLY A 346 3.54 19.65 9.00
N GLU A 347 2.34 19.24 9.43
CA GLU A 347 1.86 17.87 9.18
C GLU A 347 1.54 17.62 7.69
N LEU A 348 1.03 18.62 6.95
CA LEU A 348 0.80 18.50 5.51
C LEU A 348 2.09 18.15 4.77
N ALA A 349 3.15 18.91 5.00
CA ALA A 349 4.44 18.70 4.34
C ALA A 349 5.09 17.38 4.78
N ARG A 350 5.11 17.09 6.10
CA ARG A 350 5.68 15.84 6.62
C ARG A 350 5.01 14.62 6.00
N ASP A 351 3.67 14.58 6.05
CA ASP A 351 2.90 13.41 5.58
C ASP A 351 3.12 13.19 4.08
N SER A 352 3.07 14.26 3.29
CA SER A 352 3.31 14.22 1.85
C SER A 352 4.74 13.79 1.51
N LEU A 353 5.74 14.36 2.19
CA LEU A 353 7.14 14.01 1.97
C LEU A 353 7.49 12.60 2.48
N THR A 354 6.73 12.04 3.43
CA THR A 354 6.86 10.64 3.81
C THR A 354 6.46 9.71 2.66
N HIS A 355 5.39 10.03 1.91
CA HIS A 355 5.05 9.27 0.70
C HIS A 355 6.14 9.39 -0.37
N VAL A 356 6.69 10.60 -0.59
CA VAL A 356 7.83 10.80 -1.51
C VAL A 356 9.04 9.97 -1.06
N ALA A 357 9.34 9.93 0.23
CA ALA A 357 10.44 9.15 0.80
C ALA A 357 10.32 7.65 0.48
N HIS A 358 9.09 7.13 0.42
CA HIS A 358 8.76 5.75 0.08
C HIS A 358 8.40 5.53 -1.39
N GLY A 359 8.82 6.44 -2.29
CA GLY A 359 8.80 6.21 -3.74
C GLY A 359 7.73 6.97 -4.51
N ALA A 360 6.87 7.79 -3.88
CA ALA A 360 5.92 8.60 -4.63
C ALA A 360 6.63 9.68 -5.45
N ASP A 361 6.36 9.72 -6.76
CA ASP A 361 6.82 10.76 -7.70
C ASP A 361 5.73 11.78 -8.04
N ALA A 362 4.53 11.57 -7.50
CA ALA A 362 3.42 12.51 -7.57
C ALA A 362 2.76 12.61 -6.20
N VAL A 363 2.33 13.81 -5.84
CA VAL A 363 1.57 14.10 -4.61
C VAL A 363 0.33 14.87 -4.99
N CYS A 364 -0.80 14.19 -4.95
CA CYS A 364 -2.11 14.78 -5.24
C CYS A 364 -3.06 14.64 -4.05
N TYR A 365 -4.07 15.46 -4.06
CA TYR A 365 -5.03 15.56 -2.96
C TYR A 365 -6.46 15.43 -3.45
N PHE A 366 -7.30 14.79 -2.70
CA PHE A 366 -8.71 15.07 -2.69
C PHE A 366 -8.93 16.27 -1.76
N GLN A 367 -9.26 17.45 -2.27
CA GLN A 367 -9.47 17.88 -3.64
C GLN A 367 -8.87 19.26 -3.88
N TRP A 368 -8.90 19.79 -5.12
CA TRP A 368 -8.42 21.14 -5.41
C TRP A 368 -9.18 22.20 -4.61
N ARG A 369 -10.47 22.39 -4.90
CA ARG A 369 -11.33 23.34 -4.17
C ARG A 369 -12.32 22.59 -3.31
N GLN A 370 -12.36 22.89 -2.01
CA GLN A 370 -13.29 22.29 -1.06
C GLN A 370 -14.74 22.48 -1.52
N SER A 371 -15.49 21.38 -1.75
CA SER A 371 -16.86 21.39 -2.28
C SER A 371 -17.79 22.22 -1.42
N ALA A 372 -18.65 23.04 -2.07
CA ALA A 372 -19.64 23.85 -1.37
C ALA A 372 -20.89 23.06 -0.95
N ALA A 373 -21.12 21.90 -1.57
CA ALA A 373 -22.29 21.06 -1.38
C ALA A 373 -21.93 19.57 -1.46
N GLY A 374 -22.90 18.71 -1.22
CA GLY A 374 -22.71 17.26 -1.27
C GLY A 374 -22.22 16.65 0.04
N ALA A 375 -22.01 15.34 0.03
CA ALA A 375 -21.61 14.57 1.20
C ALA A 375 -20.23 14.99 1.72
N GLU A 376 -19.33 15.41 0.84
CA GLU A 376 -17.92 15.71 1.13
C GLU A 376 -17.63 17.22 1.29
N LYS A 377 -18.66 18.04 1.51
CA LYS A 377 -18.47 19.48 1.72
C LYS A 377 -17.59 19.87 2.93
N TYR A 378 -17.39 18.95 3.86
CA TYR A 378 -16.51 19.14 5.02
C TYR A 378 -15.14 18.49 4.84
N HIS A 379 -14.90 17.77 3.75
CA HIS A 379 -13.57 17.32 3.37
C HIS A 379 -12.72 18.53 2.97
N SER A 380 -11.51 18.60 3.49
CA SER A 380 -10.60 19.71 3.15
C SER A 380 -10.21 19.68 1.66
N GLY A 381 -9.80 20.83 1.13
CA GLY A 381 -9.25 20.97 -0.21
C GLY A 381 -8.00 21.82 -0.19
N MET A 382 -7.23 21.84 -1.29
CA MET A 382 -6.06 22.72 -1.42
C MET A 382 -6.50 24.19 -1.29
N VAL A 383 -7.63 24.55 -1.88
CA VAL A 383 -8.32 25.84 -1.65
C VAL A 383 -9.50 25.57 -0.71
N PRO A 384 -9.38 25.84 0.61
CA PRO A 384 -10.45 25.59 1.57
C PRO A 384 -11.58 26.64 1.43
N HIS A 385 -12.72 26.41 2.10
CA HIS A 385 -13.82 27.41 2.14
C HIS A 385 -13.36 28.81 2.59
N ALA A 386 -12.29 28.89 3.39
CA ALA A 386 -11.69 30.16 3.79
C ALA A 386 -10.90 30.88 2.68
N GLY A 387 -10.70 30.22 1.51
CA GLY A 387 -10.06 30.76 0.33
C GLY A 387 -8.53 30.88 0.41
N GLU A 388 -7.95 31.57 -0.58
CA GLU A 388 -6.50 31.70 -0.79
C GLU A 388 -5.74 32.36 0.38
N ARG A 389 -6.38 33.17 1.20
CA ARG A 389 -5.73 33.84 2.37
C ARG A 389 -5.62 32.96 3.57
N SER A 390 -6.04 31.70 3.53
CA SER A 390 -5.97 30.75 4.63
C SER A 390 -4.53 30.30 4.92
N ARG A 391 -4.29 29.82 6.14
CA ARG A 391 -3.03 29.12 6.48
C ARG A 391 -2.82 27.92 5.57
N LEU A 392 -3.88 27.15 5.37
CA LEU A 392 -3.80 25.91 4.59
C LEU A 392 -3.33 26.16 3.16
N PHE A 393 -3.87 27.18 2.47
CA PHE A 393 -3.41 27.49 1.11
C PHE A 393 -1.94 27.94 1.09
N ARG A 394 -1.48 28.70 2.08
CA ARG A 394 -0.05 29.04 2.20
C ARG A 394 0.83 27.80 2.40
N ASP A 395 0.38 26.84 3.23
CA ASP A 395 1.08 25.57 3.43
C ASP A 395 1.14 24.76 2.11
N VAL A 396 0.05 24.78 1.31
CA VAL A 396 -0.02 24.16 -0.01
C VAL A 396 0.99 24.78 -0.99
N VAL A 397 1.07 26.13 -1.03
CA VAL A 397 2.03 26.85 -1.87
C VAL A 397 3.48 26.54 -1.47
N ALA A 398 3.76 26.53 -0.16
CA ALA A 398 5.09 26.21 0.38
C ALA A 398 5.52 24.78 0.05
N LEU A 399 4.60 23.81 0.14
CA LEU A 399 4.89 22.43 -0.25
C LEU A 399 5.18 22.30 -1.75
N GLY A 400 4.42 22.98 -2.61
CA GLY A 400 4.67 22.99 -4.06
C GLY A 400 6.06 23.53 -4.39
N ALA A 401 6.54 24.56 -3.66
CA ALA A 401 7.92 25.05 -3.78
C ALA A 401 8.94 23.98 -3.36
N THR A 402 8.73 23.33 -2.22
CA THR A 402 9.59 22.23 -1.75
C THR A 402 9.69 21.08 -2.76
N LEU A 403 8.56 20.66 -3.34
CA LEU A 403 8.55 19.58 -4.34
C LEU A 403 9.29 19.96 -5.63
N ARG A 404 9.27 21.23 -6.04
CA ARG A 404 10.11 21.71 -7.15
C ARG A 404 11.60 21.62 -6.83
N ASP A 405 12.00 22.01 -5.62
CA ASP A 405 13.41 21.94 -5.19
C ASP A 405 13.90 20.49 -5.10
N LEU A 406 13.00 19.55 -4.86
CA LEU A 406 13.25 18.11 -4.88
C LEU A 406 13.20 17.47 -6.27
N ALA A 407 13.20 18.24 -7.36
CA ALA A 407 13.25 17.72 -8.73
C ALA A 407 14.35 16.64 -8.95
N PRO A 408 15.55 16.72 -8.36
CA PRO A 408 16.57 15.68 -8.52
C PRO A 408 16.17 14.29 -7.99
N VAL A 409 15.15 14.19 -7.13
CA VAL A 409 14.65 12.92 -6.58
C VAL A 409 13.77 12.17 -7.58
N ALA A 410 13.12 12.89 -8.50
CA ALA A 410 12.16 12.30 -9.42
C ALA A 410 12.76 11.19 -10.29
N GLY A 411 12.04 10.09 -10.47
CA GLY A 411 12.47 8.89 -11.20
C GLY A 411 13.39 7.97 -10.42
N SER A 412 13.88 8.37 -9.24
CA SER A 412 14.63 7.47 -8.37
C SER A 412 13.72 6.38 -7.79
N THR A 413 14.28 5.21 -7.53
CA THR A 413 13.56 4.06 -6.97
C THR A 413 13.74 4.01 -5.45
N GLN A 414 12.80 3.39 -4.75
CA GLN A 414 13.02 3.06 -3.35
C GLN A 414 14.21 2.10 -3.23
N LYS A 415 15.22 2.46 -2.43
CA LYS A 415 16.38 1.60 -2.21
C LYS A 415 16.01 0.46 -1.28
N PRO A 416 16.09 -0.81 -1.72
CA PRO A 416 15.74 -1.95 -0.88
C PRO A 416 16.44 -1.91 0.48
N ALA A 417 15.68 -2.19 1.54
CA ALA A 417 16.21 -2.37 2.88
C ALA A 417 16.91 -3.74 3.02
N ARG A 418 17.63 -3.96 4.12
CA ARG A 418 18.18 -5.29 4.46
C ARG A 418 17.14 -6.19 5.12
N ALA A 419 16.04 -5.62 5.61
CA ALA A 419 14.96 -6.36 6.25
C ALA A 419 13.65 -6.16 5.46
N ALA A 420 12.76 -7.16 5.49
CA ALA A 420 11.43 -7.07 4.93
C ALA A 420 10.36 -7.63 5.88
N ILE A 421 9.14 -7.11 5.74
CA ILE A 421 7.91 -7.69 6.29
C ILE A 421 7.09 -8.21 5.14
N VAL A 422 6.72 -9.49 5.19
CA VAL A 422 5.84 -10.10 4.19
C VAL A 422 4.39 -9.75 4.50
N PHE A 423 3.68 -9.25 3.49
CA PHE A 423 2.25 -8.99 3.54
C PHE A 423 1.52 -9.89 2.55
N ASP A 424 0.52 -10.65 3.04
CA ASP A 424 -0.17 -11.70 2.26
C ASP A 424 -1.68 -11.56 2.39
N TRP A 425 -2.38 -11.37 1.26
CA TRP A 425 -3.84 -11.18 1.25
C TRP A 425 -4.60 -12.43 1.60
N ASP A 426 -4.17 -13.60 1.14
CA ASP A 426 -4.82 -14.87 1.50
C ASP A 426 -4.75 -15.12 3.01
N SER A 427 -3.59 -14.88 3.63
CA SER A 427 -3.42 -14.95 5.08
C SER A 427 -4.27 -13.91 5.82
N TRP A 428 -4.37 -12.68 5.28
CA TRP A 428 -5.24 -11.67 5.86
C TRP A 428 -6.70 -12.07 5.80
N TRP A 429 -7.14 -12.58 4.65
CA TRP A 429 -8.53 -13.02 4.48
C TRP A 429 -8.88 -14.21 5.34
N THR A 430 -8.02 -15.24 5.39
CA THR A 430 -8.30 -16.48 6.12
C THR A 430 -8.15 -16.33 7.62
N SER A 431 -7.14 -15.61 8.12
CA SER A 431 -6.94 -15.44 9.57
C SER A 431 -8.04 -14.65 10.28
N GLU A 432 -8.90 -13.96 9.51
CA GLU A 432 -10.03 -13.19 10.02
C GLU A 432 -11.39 -13.71 9.52
N LEU A 433 -11.49 -14.99 9.12
CA LEU A 433 -12.76 -15.65 8.82
C LEU A 433 -13.53 -15.98 10.09
N ASP A 434 -14.78 -16.41 9.91
CA ASP A 434 -15.61 -16.95 11.00
C ASP A 434 -15.02 -18.26 11.57
N SER A 435 -15.33 -18.60 12.80
CA SER A 435 -14.96 -19.88 13.45
C SER A 435 -13.46 -20.08 13.72
N HIS A 436 -12.76 -19.03 14.09
CA HIS A 436 -11.35 -19.09 14.51
C HIS A 436 -11.20 -19.25 16.04
N PRO A 437 -10.01 -19.63 16.53
CA PRO A 437 -9.75 -19.75 17.96
C PRO A 437 -10.00 -18.45 18.74
N THR A 438 -9.87 -17.29 18.08
CA THR A 438 -10.21 -15.98 18.63
C THR A 438 -10.67 -15.04 17.51
N ASP A 439 -11.57 -14.14 17.82
CA ASP A 439 -12.01 -13.05 16.94
C ASP A 439 -11.22 -11.75 17.15
N ARG A 440 -10.20 -11.76 18.02
CA ARG A 440 -9.38 -10.60 18.37
C ARG A 440 -8.09 -10.46 17.55
N LEU A 441 -7.76 -11.46 16.73
CA LEU A 441 -6.62 -11.40 15.84
C LEU A 441 -6.93 -10.41 14.70
N ARG A 442 -5.98 -9.52 14.40
CA ARG A 442 -6.05 -8.56 13.30
C ARG A 442 -4.75 -8.59 12.52
N TYR A 443 -4.76 -9.29 11.40
CA TYR A 443 -3.57 -9.54 10.56
C TYR A 443 -2.76 -8.29 10.24
N ARG A 444 -3.46 -7.27 9.73
CA ARG A 444 -2.81 -6.01 9.34
C ARG A 444 -2.21 -5.27 10.54
N GLN A 445 -2.87 -5.33 11.70
CA GLN A 445 -2.34 -4.74 12.92
C GLN A 445 -1.07 -5.45 13.39
N GLU A 446 -0.98 -6.78 13.24
CA GLU A 446 0.24 -7.53 13.55
C GLU A 446 1.40 -7.09 12.65
N ALA A 447 1.16 -6.96 11.34
CA ALA A 447 2.17 -6.46 10.41
C ALA A 447 2.61 -5.02 10.75
N LEU A 448 1.67 -4.16 11.11
CA LEU A 448 1.93 -2.78 11.55
C LEU A 448 2.72 -2.73 12.87
N ASP A 449 2.42 -3.59 13.85
CA ASP A 449 3.14 -3.64 15.13
C ASP A 449 4.61 -4.05 14.92
N TRP A 450 4.89 -5.01 14.02
CA TRP A 450 6.25 -5.35 13.62
C TRP A 450 6.95 -4.20 12.90
N TYR A 451 6.28 -3.52 11.98
CA TYR A 451 6.84 -2.35 11.29
C TYR A 451 7.15 -1.21 12.27
N SER A 452 6.26 -0.97 13.23
CA SER A 452 6.46 -0.01 14.32
C SER A 452 7.72 -0.32 15.15
N ALA A 453 8.01 -1.61 15.39
CA ALA A 453 9.22 -2.02 16.10
C ALA A 453 10.49 -1.72 15.28
N PHE A 454 10.48 -1.92 13.96
CA PHE A 454 11.56 -1.49 13.08
C PHE A 454 11.80 0.02 13.14
N LEU A 455 10.73 0.82 13.08
CA LEU A 455 10.80 2.28 13.21
C LEU A 455 11.39 2.71 14.57
N ALA A 456 10.97 2.07 15.67
CA ALA A 456 11.49 2.33 17.01
C ALA A 456 12.99 2.06 17.13
N LEU A 457 13.49 1.02 16.44
CA LEU A 457 14.91 0.68 16.37
C LEU A 457 15.69 1.52 15.36
N GLY A 458 15.01 2.34 14.54
CA GLY A 458 15.62 3.12 13.47
C GLY A 458 16.20 2.25 12.36
N VAL A 459 15.69 1.05 12.16
CA VAL A 459 16.09 0.11 11.11
C VAL A 459 15.07 0.17 9.97
N ARG A 460 15.57 0.35 8.74
CA ARG A 460 14.70 0.30 7.55
C ARG A 460 14.22 -1.14 7.30
N ALA A 461 12.94 -1.26 6.98
CA ALA A 461 12.32 -2.50 6.50
C ALA A 461 11.38 -2.19 5.35
N ASP A 462 11.39 -3.04 4.33
CA ASP A 462 10.40 -2.98 3.25
C ASP A 462 9.17 -3.80 3.64
N VAL A 463 7.98 -3.36 3.22
CA VAL A 463 6.75 -4.15 3.33
C VAL A 463 6.41 -4.66 1.94
N VAL A 464 6.44 -5.99 1.76
CA VAL A 464 6.40 -6.58 0.42
C VAL A 464 5.37 -7.70 0.32
N PRO A 465 4.72 -7.88 -0.84
CA PRO A 465 3.86 -9.04 -1.10
C PRO A 465 4.60 -10.36 -0.94
N SER A 466 3.88 -11.42 -0.53
CA SER A 466 4.44 -12.77 -0.33
C SER A 466 5.05 -13.39 -1.60
N ALA A 467 4.69 -12.90 -2.78
CA ALA A 467 5.27 -13.31 -4.06
C ALA A 467 6.63 -12.69 -4.38
N THR A 468 7.08 -11.70 -3.61
CA THR A 468 8.36 -11.00 -3.84
C THR A 468 9.55 -11.94 -3.71
N ASP A 469 10.59 -11.70 -4.52
CA ASP A 469 11.88 -12.40 -4.38
C ASP A 469 12.58 -11.94 -3.10
N LEU A 470 12.77 -12.88 -2.16
CA LEU A 470 13.36 -12.61 -0.85
C LEU A 470 14.89 -12.62 -0.85
N ALA A 471 15.55 -13.03 -1.94
CA ALA A 471 17.00 -13.22 -2.00
C ALA A 471 17.82 -11.92 -1.75
N THR A 472 17.18 -10.76 -1.83
CA THR A 472 17.82 -9.46 -1.59
C THR A 472 17.85 -9.05 -0.11
N TYR A 473 17.08 -9.75 0.75
CA TYR A 473 16.96 -9.43 2.16
C TYR A 473 17.85 -10.31 3.04
N ASP A 474 18.27 -9.78 4.16
CA ASP A 474 18.96 -10.55 5.20
C ASP A 474 17.97 -11.08 6.22
N VAL A 475 16.97 -10.28 6.60
CA VAL A 475 15.93 -10.64 7.57
C VAL A 475 14.57 -10.51 6.91
N VAL A 476 13.73 -11.52 7.08
CA VAL A 476 12.32 -11.51 6.62
C VAL A 476 11.43 -11.84 7.81
N VAL A 477 10.51 -10.94 8.12
CA VAL A 477 9.45 -11.15 9.12
C VAL A 477 8.16 -11.46 8.40
N ALA A 478 7.53 -12.58 8.72
CA ALA A 478 6.25 -13.02 8.16
C ALA A 478 5.23 -13.22 9.29
N PRO A 479 4.61 -12.12 9.77
CA PRO A 479 3.70 -12.18 10.90
C PRO A 479 2.38 -12.84 10.48
N VAL A 480 1.89 -13.77 11.30
CA VAL A 480 0.59 -14.44 11.07
C VAL A 480 0.44 -14.93 9.61
N LEU A 481 1.50 -15.49 9.04
CA LEU A 481 1.48 -16.05 7.69
C LEU A 481 0.65 -17.34 7.68
N HIS A 482 -0.68 -17.19 7.79
CA HIS A 482 -1.62 -18.28 8.04
C HIS A 482 -1.65 -19.29 6.91
N VAL A 483 -1.73 -18.83 5.65
CA VAL A 483 -1.74 -19.65 4.45
C VAL A 483 -0.33 -19.85 3.93
N VAL A 484 0.16 -21.08 3.99
CA VAL A 484 1.49 -21.44 3.45
C VAL A 484 1.34 -22.63 2.49
N PRO A 485 1.11 -22.38 1.19
CA PRO A 485 1.19 -23.40 0.16
C PRO A 485 2.58 -24.02 0.06
N ALA A 486 2.68 -25.24 -0.48
CA ALA A 486 3.96 -25.93 -0.63
C ALA A 486 5.04 -25.08 -1.35
N GLY A 487 4.66 -24.36 -2.42
CA GLY A 487 5.61 -23.50 -3.14
C GLY A 487 6.13 -22.31 -2.31
N LEU A 488 5.31 -21.73 -1.43
CA LEU A 488 5.77 -20.68 -0.51
C LEU A 488 6.68 -21.25 0.58
N ARG A 489 6.30 -22.40 1.17
CA ARG A 489 7.16 -23.13 2.12
C ARG A 489 8.55 -23.38 1.54
N ASP A 490 8.62 -23.91 0.30
CA ASP A 490 9.88 -24.24 -0.35
C ASP A 490 10.74 -22.98 -0.60
N ARG A 491 10.14 -21.86 -0.96
CA ARG A 491 10.85 -20.57 -1.11
C ARG A 491 11.39 -20.05 0.23
N LEU A 492 10.59 -20.11 1.31
CA LEU A 492 11.03 -19.71 2.65
C LEU A 492 12.18 -20.60 3.16
N THR A 493 12.09 -21.90 2.90
CA THR A 493 13.17 -22.85 3.21
C THR A 493 14.45 -22.51 2.45
N ALA A 494 14.35 -22.32 1.13
CA ALA A 494 15.50 -21.95 0.30
C ALA A 494 16.11 -20.59 0.71
N PHE A 495 15.31 -19.64 1.14
CA PHE A 495 15.79 -18.36 1.68
C PHE A 495 16.66 -18.56 2.93
N VAL A 496 16.22 -19.39 3.89
CA VAL A 496 16.97 -19.69 5.11
C VAL A 496 18.24 -20.49 4.79
N GLU A 497 18.14 -21.48 3.92
CA GLU A 497 19.29 -22.29 3.46
C GLU A 497 20.35 -21.46 2.71
N ALA A 498 19.93 -20.38 2.07
CA ALA A 498 20.84 -19.40 1.44
C ALA A 498 21.52 -18.44 2.44
N GLY A 499 21.24 -18.57 3.74
CA GLY A 499 21.79 -17.72 4.80
C GLY A 499 20.90 -16.54 5.15
N GLY A 500 19.59 -16.60 4.85
CA GLY A 500 18.59 -15.64 5.31
C GLY A 500 18.10 -15.94 6.72
N HIS A 501 17.54 -14.93 7.38
CA HIS A 501 16.97 -15.04 8.72
C HIS A 501 15.46 -14.81 8.64
N LEU A 502 14.68 -15.89 8.79
CA LEU A 502 13.23 -15.86 8.78
C LEU A 502 12.68 -15.70 10.20
N VAL A 503 11.71 -14.84 10.39
CA VAL A 503 10.93 -14.72 11.62
C VAL A 503 9.46 -14.95 11.29
N THR A 504 8.84 -15.93 11.91
CA THR A 504 7.41 -16.19 11.83
C THR A 504 6.77 -16.09 13.21
N THR A 505 5.47 -15.93 13.25
CA THR A 505 4.76 -15.78 14.52
C THR A 505 3.72 -16.87 14.69
N TYR A 506 3.11 -16.89 15.86
CA TYR A 506 1.93 -17.70 16.14
C TYR A 506 0.93 -17.65 14.98
N PHE A 507 0.12 -18.69 14.84
CA PHE A 507 -0.89 -18.83 13.80
C PHE A 507 -0.35 -18.77 12.36
N SER A 508 0.94 -19.01 12.15
CA SER A 508 1.56 -19.13 10.81
C SER A 508 1.63 -20.58 10.36
N GLY A 509 1.59 -20.81 9.03
CA GLY A 509 1.73 -22.14 8.42
C GLY A 509 0.66 -23.13 8.84
N VAL A 510 -0.54 -22.64 9.19
CA VAL A 510 -1.63 -23.47 9.69
C VAL A 510 -2.33 -24.22 8.58
N VAL A 511 -2.58 -23.54 7.45
CA VAL A 511 -3.35 -24.07 6.32
C VAL A 511 -2.61 -23.98 4.99
N ASP A 512 -3.05 -24.77 4.03
CA ASP A 512 -2.61 -24.70 2.64
C ASP A 512 -3.44 -23.68 1.82
N GLN A 513 -3.28 -23.68 0.50
CA GLN A 513 -3.97 -22.78 -0.42
C GLN A 513 -5.51 -22.95 -0.49
N ASP A 514 -6.02 -24.05 0.00
CA ASP A 514 -7.46 -24.40 0.05
C ASP A 514 -8.02 -24.31 1.48
N ASP A 515 -7.29 -23.66 2.38
CA ASP A 515 -7.64 -23.52 3.80
C ASP A 515 -7.74 -24.88 4.54
N HIS A 516 -7.02 -25.89 4.05
CA HIS A 516 -6.93 -27.19 4.73
C HIS A 516 -5.77 -27.17 5.73
N ALA A 517 -6.06 -27.59 6.95
CA ALA A 517 -5.05 -27.67 8.00
C ALA A 517 -3.93 -28.67 7.65
N TRP A 518 -2.68 -28.25 7.81
CA TRP A 518 -1.54 -29.14 7.76
C TRP A 518 -1.54 -30.06 8.99
N LEU A 519 -1.73 -31.37 8.76
CA LEU A 519 -1.86 -32.32 9.85
C LEU A 519 -0.52 -32.64 10.54
N GLY A 520 -0.58 -33.03 11.81
CA GLY A 520 0.54 -33.47 12.62
C GLY A 520 1.11 -32.39 13.58
N GLY A 521 0.34 -31.36 13.86
CA GLY A 521 0.67 -30.23 14.76
C GLY A 521 1.15 -28.98 14.00
N TYR A 522 1.11 -27.85 14.67
CA TYR A 522 1.45 -26.53 14.11
C TYR A 522 2.93 -26.17 14.39
N PRO A 523 3.46 -25.18 13.70
CA PRO A 523 3.02 -24.58 12.44
C PRO A 523 3.25 -25.53 11.26
N GLY A 524 2.20 -26.23 10.83
CA GLY A 524 2.25 -27.42 9.97
C GLY A 524 3.19 -27.35 8.77
N ALA A 525 3.05 -26.33 7.92
CA ALA A 525 3.92 -26.17 6.75
C ALA A 525 5.39 -25.85 7.11
N LEU A 526 5.65 -25.28 8.28
CA LEU A 526 6.95 -24.71 8.67
C LEU A 526 7.64 -25.50 9.80
N ARG A 527 7.02 -26.59 10.31
CA ARG A 527 7.56 -27.37 11.45
C ARG A 527 9.00 -27.77 11.26
N ASP A 528 9.32 -28.38 10.13
CA ASP A 528 10.65 -28.91 9.87
C ASP A 528 11.69 -27.79 9.75
N LEU A 529 11.30 -26.64 9.20
CA LEU A 529 12.16 -25.46 9.11
C LEU A 529 12.43 -24.85 10.49
N LEU A 530 11.39 -24.78 11.33
CA LEU A 530 11.46 -24.16 12.66
C LEU A 530 11.97 -25.13 13.75
N GLY A 531 11.91 -26.44 13.54
CA GLY A 531 12.33 -27.46 14.50
C GLY A 531 11.47 -27.51 15.77
N ILE A 532 10.19 -27.09 15.65
CA ILE A 532 9.26 -27.04 16.78
C ILE A 532 7.93 -27.71 16.42
N ARG A 533 7.12 -27.97 17.45
CA ARG A 533 5.76 -28.46 17.32
C ARG A 533 4.85 -27.78 18.34
N VAL A 534 3.68 -27.42 17.89
CA VAL A 534 2.57 -26.89 18.72
C VAL A 534 1.38 -27.85 18.57
N GLU A 535 0.84 -28.34 19.68
CA GLU A 535 -0.25 -29.33 19.65
C GLU A 535 -1.63 -28.66 19.57
N GLU A 536 -1.79 -27.50 20.20
CA GLU A 536 -3.06 -26.77 20.26
C GLU A 536 -2.85 -25.26 20.35
N PHE A 537 -3.87 -24.49 20.00
CA PHE A 537 -3.90 -23.05 20.22
C PHE A 537 -4.44 -22.75 21.61
N ALA A 538 -3.84 -21.76 22.29
CA ALA A 538 -4.25 -21.34 23.61
C ALA A 538 -4.47 -19.82 23.66
N PRO A 539 -5.56 -19.31 23.01
CA PRO A 539 -5.89 -17.91 23.08
C PRO A 539 -6.25 -17.48 24.51
N LEU A 540 -5.86 -16.26 24.86
CA LEU A 540 -6.13 -15.66 26.17
C LEU A 540 -7.48 -14.95 26.16
N LEU A 541 -8.19 -14.94 27.27
CA LEU A 541 -9.40 -14.15 27.44
C LEU A 541 -9.08 -12.65 27.59
N ASP A 542 -10.12 -11.80 27.50
CA ASP A 542 -9.95 -10.38 27.72
C ASP A 542 -9.42 -10.07 29.12
N GLY A 543 -8.34 -9.28 29.17
CA GLY A 543 -7.66 -8.91 30.41
C GLY A 543 -6.67 -9.97 30.94
N GLU A 544 -6.57 -11.12 30.28
CA GLU A 544 -5.52 -12.10 30.57
C GLU A 544 -4.24 -11.78 29.81
N SER A 545 -3.11 -12.09 30.44
CA SER A 545 -1.80 -11.98 29.85
C SER A 545 -0.84 -13.07 30.38
N ALA A 546 0.21 -13.32 29.62
CA ALA A 546 1.32 -14.19 30.02
C ALA A 546 2.62 -13.39 30.02
N THR A 547 3.42 -13.55 31.07
CA THR A 547 4.77 -12.93 31.11
C THR A 547 5.76 -13.84 30.41
N VAL A 548 6.56 -13.27 29.51
CA VAL A 548 7.69 -13.93 28.85
C VAL A 548 8.99 -13.26 29.29
N GLU A 549 9.97 -14.04 29.73
CA GLU A 549 11.32 -13.56 29.96
C GLU A 549 12.18 -13.79 28.72
N LEU A 550 12.75 -12.70 28.19
CA LEU A 550 13.67 -12.71 27.06
C LEU A 550 14.90 -11.87 27.41
N ALA A 551 16.08 -12.46 27.43
CA ALA A 551 17.37 -11.80 27.74
C ALA A 551 17.36 -10.98 29.05
N GLY A 552 16.60 -11.40 30.06
CA GLY A 552 16.47 -10.73 31.37
C GLY A 552 15.38 -9.67 31.43
N GLU A 553 14.72 -9.36 30.33
CA GLU A 553 13.54 -8.49 30.29
C GLU A 553 12.25 -9.30 30.43
N GLN A 554 11.25 -8.70 31.07
CA GLN A 554 9.91 -9.29 31.18
C GLN A 554 8.95 -8.60 30.21
N LEU A 555 8.43 -9.37 29.27
CA LEU A 555 7.52 -8.93 28.24
C LEU A 555 6.12 -9.48 28.50
N GLU A 556 5.11 -8.71 28.18
CA GLU A 556 3.71 -9.12 28.30
C GLU A 556 3.18 -9.67 26.97
N GLY A 557 2.78 -10.94 26.97
CA GLY A 557 2.06 -11.59 25.88
C GLY A 557 0.57 -11.50 26.11
N THR A 558 -0.20 -11.10 25.09
CA THR A 558 -1.66 -10.93 25.14
C THR A 558 -2.33 -11.63 23.98
N VAL A 559 -3.64 -11.82 24.04
CA VAL A 559 -4.49 -12.39 22.96
C VAL A 559 -4.20 -13.85 22.68
N TRP A 560 -2.94 -14.27 22.59
CA TRP A 560 -2.54 -15.59 22.10
C TRP A 560 -1.33 -16.15 22.84
N THR A 561 -1.37 -17.42 23.17
CA THR A 561 -0.23 -18.22 23.61
C THR A 561 -0.26 -19.60 22.94
N GLU A 562 0.85 -20.32 22.99
CA GLU A 562 0.95 -21.68 22.43
C GLU A 562 1.90 -22.55 23.27
N PRO A 563 1.57 -23.84 23.48
CA PRO A 563 2.46 -24.80 24.11
C PRO A 563 3.53 -25.29 23.12
N VAL A 564 4.60 -24.51 22.94
CA VAL A 564 5.69 -24.85 22.01
C VAL A 564 6.58 -25.95 22.56
N ASP A 565 6.66 -27.07 21.85
CA ASP A 565 7.61 -28.15 22.08
C ASP A 565 8.77 -28.02 21.09
N VAL A 566 10.00 -27.99 21.63
CA VAL A 566 11.24 -28.04 20.86
C VAL A 566 11.54 -29.49 20.47
N VAL A 567 11.58 -29.78 19.16
CA VAL A 567 11.76 -31.14 18.65
C VAL A 567 13.11 -31.37 17.96
N ASP A 568 13.81 -30.29 17.60
CA ASP A 568 15.14 -30.35 16.97
C ASP A 568 16.21 -29.81 17.93
N PRO A 569 17.33 -30.51 18.14
CA PRO A 569 18.39 -30.09 19.06
C PRO A 569 19.10 -28.78 18.63
N ASP A 570 19.00 -28.37 17.37
CA ASP A 570 19.59 -27.12 16.86
C ASP A 570 18.69 -25.89 17.14
N VAL A 571 17.58 -26.06 17.87
CA VAL A 571 16.71 -24.99 18.31
C VAL A 571 17.14 -24.41 19.64
N GLU A 572 17.45 -23.14 19.65
CA GLU A 572 17.69 -22.33 20.85
C GLU A 572 16.38 -21.68 21.32
N VAL A 573 16.12 -21.75 22.64
CA VAL A 573 15.01 -21.00 23.24
C VAL A 573 15.50 -19.64 23.71
N LEU A 574 15.08 -18.60 23.08
CA LEU A 574 15.43 -17.20 23.36
C LEU A 574 14.58 -16.60 24.47
N GLY A 575 13.31 -17.01 24.55
CA GLY A 575 12.34 -16.51 25.54
C GLY A 575 11.49 -17.63 26.13
N TRP A 576 11.16 -17.50 27.43
CA TRP A 576 10.40 -18.49 28.19
C TRP A 576 9.18 -17.88 28.83
N TYR A 577 8.03 -18.54 28.75
CA TYR A 577 6.86 -18.17 29.55
C TYR A 577 7.17 -18.34 31.03
N LYS A 578 6.85 -17.32 31.84
CA LYS A 578 7.03 -17.31 33.31
C LYS A 578 5.71 -17.43 34.05
N THR A 579 4.61 -16.97 33.44
CA THR A 579 3.26 -17.02 34.02
C THR A 579 2.26 -17.60 33.04
N GLY A 580 1.03 -17.84 33.49
CA GLY A 580 -0.02 -18.45 32.70
C GLY A 580 0.11 -19.97 32.57
N GLU A 581 -0.74 -20.58 31.77
CA GLU A 581 -0.79 -22.04 31.59
C GLU A 581 0.48 -22.57 30.86
N GLN A 582 1.15 -21.71 30.10
CA GLN A 582 2.37 -22.07 29.36
C GLN A 582 3.65 -21.86 30.18
N ALA A 583 3.56 -21.54 31.46
CA ALA A 583 4.77 -21.30 32.33
C ALA A 583 5.77 -22.43 32.23
N GLY A 584 7.04 -22.08 31.97
CA GLY A 584 8.15 -23.03 31.78
C GLY A 584 8.30 -23.56 30.34
N ARG A 585 7.41 -23.22 29.40
CA ARG A 585 7.53 -23.56 27.98
C ARG A 585 8.22 -22.45 27.18
N ALA A 586 8.72 -22.81 25.99
CA ALA A 586 9.33 -21.88 25.07
C ALA A 586 8.29 -20.89 24.52
N ALA A 587 8.64 -19.60 24.47
CA ALA A 587 7.82 -18.53 23.92
C ALA A 587 8.44 -17.93 22.65
N VAL A 588 9.77 -17.82 22.62
CA VAL A 588 10.51 -17.36 21.43
C VAL A 588 11.61 -18.37 21.17
N THR A 589 11.64 -18.93 19.97
CA THR A 589 12.64 -19.92 19.56
C THR A 589 13.37 -19.48 18.30
N ARG A 590 14.58 -20.03 18.09
CA ARG A 590 15.38 -19.83 16.89
C ARG A 590 16.11 -21.11 16.55
N ARG A 591 15.92 -21.62 15.34
CA ARG A 591 16.71 -22.71 14.79
C ARG A 591 17.78 -22.16 13.88
N THR A 592 19.02 -22.59 14.06
CA THR A 592 20.13 -22.32 13.15
C THR A 592 20.17 -23.39 12.06
N VAL A 593 20.20 -22.95 10.80
CA VAL A 593 20.27 -23.84 9.62
C VAL A 593 21.61 -23.62 8.93
N ARG A 594 22.42 -24.68 8.89
CA ARG A 594 23.71 -24.65 8.20
C ARG A 594 23.67 -25.49 6.93
N THR A 595 24.14 -24.90 5.82
CA THR A 595 24.21 -25.56 4.53
C THR A 595 25.61 -25.43 3.94
N GLY A 596 26.06 -26.49 3.24
CA GLY A 596 27.42 -26.58 2.70
C GLY A 596 28.49 -26.95 3.75
N ASP A 597 29.71 -27.07 3.26
CA ASP A 597 30.89 -27.42 4.07
C ASP A 597 32.07 -26.48 3.78
N GLY A 598 33.00 -26.37 4.71
CA GLY A 598 34.23 -25.57 4.56
C GLY A 598 33.99 -24.09 4.34
N THR A 599 34.75 -23.47 3.41
CA THR A 599 34.72 -22.02 3.14
C THR A 599 33.44 -21.55 2.40
N GLY A 600 32.58 -22.49 1.99
CA GLY A 600 31.29 -22.23 1.34
C GLY A 600 30.09 -22.37 2.29
N ALA A 601 30.29 -22.67 3.55
CA ALA A 601 29.22 -22.84 4.52
C ALA A 601 28.41 -21.54 4.68
N ARG A 602 27.08 -21.69 4.65
CA ARG A 602 26.12 -20.61 4.91
C ARG A 602 25.39 -20.92 6.19
N GLU A 603 25.10 -19.89 6.95
CA GLU A 603 24.32 -19.98 8.18
C GLU A 603 23.14 -19.03 8.10
N GLY A 604 21.93 -19.58 8.08
CA GLY A 604 20.67 -18.86 8.20
C GLY A 604 19.96 -19.26 9.49
N SER A 605 18.81 -18.68 9.74
CA SER A 605 17.98 -19.06 10.89
C SER A 605 16.49 -18.94 10.62
N ALA A 606 15.71 -19.72 11.37
CA ALA A 606 14.27 -19.63 11.40
C ALA A 606 13.79 -19.43 12.85
N ALA A 607 13.17 -18.31 13.15
CA ALA A 607 12.67 -17.95 14.46
C ALA A 607 11.15 -18.02 14.52
N TYR A 608 10.61 -18.35 15.69
CA TYR A 608 9.18 -18.40 15.96
C TYR A 608 8.82 -17.64 17.23
N VAL A 609 7.78 -16.82 17.16
CA VAL A 609 7.26 -16.02 18.26
C VAL A 609 5.82 -16.48 18.55
N SER A 610 5.61 -17.17 19.67
CA SER A 610 4.38 -17.91 19.97
C SER A 610 3.30 -17.12 20.69
N THR A 611 3.50 -15.80 20.89
CA THR A 611 2.53 -14.92 21.56
C THR A 611 2.52 -13.53 20.93
N ARG A 612 1.44 -12.78 21.17
CA ARG A 612 1.33 -11.39 20.76
C ARG A 612 1.93 -10.46 21.81
N PHE A 613 3.05 -9.84 21.50
CA PHE A 613 3.69 -8.86 22.39
C PHE A 613 3.17 -7.42 22.19
N GLY A 614 2.47 -7.15 21.10
CA GLY A 614 2.11 -5.79 20.71
C GLY A 614 3.35 -4.92 20.41
N ARG A 615 3.09 -3.68 20.00
CA ARG A 615 4.11 -2.75 19.48
C ARG A 615 5.36 -2.61 20.38
N GLN A 616 5.18 -2.37 21.68
CA GLN A 616 6.31 -2.10 22.59
C GLN A 616 7.09 -3.36 22.95
N GLY A 617 6.40 -4.47 23.16
CA GLY A 617 7.01 -5.74 23.51
C GLY A 617 7.76 -6.38 22.34
N LEU A 618 7.45 -6.01 21.09
CA LEU A 618 8.20 -6.49 19.92
C LEU A 618 9.58 -5.84 19.77
N VAL A 619 9.83 -4.64 20.34
CA VAL A 619 11.12 -3.95 20.18
C VAL A 619 12.29 -4.77 20.67
N PRO A 620 12.34 -5.29 21.92
CA PRO A 620 13.45 -6.12 22.38
C PRO A 620 13.54 -7.48 21.66
N VAL A 621 12.41 -8.07 21.25
CA VAL A 621 12.39 -9.31 20.46
C VAL A 621 13.08 -9.08 19.11
N LEU A 622 12.64 -8.05 18.38
CA LEU A 622 13.20 -7.71 17.08
C LEU A 622 14.68 -7.29 17.19
N ALA A 623 15.05 -6.48 18.18
CA ALA A 623 16.44 -6.08 18.41
C ALA A 623 17.37 -7.28 18.53
N ARG A 624 16.96 -8.30 19.32
CA ARG A 624 17.71 -9.55 19.47
C ARG A 624 17.88 -10.28 18.14
N LEU A 625 16.80 -10.43 17.37
CA LEU A 625 16.83 -11.15 16.09
C LEU A 625 17.64 -10.41 15.01
N LEU A 626 17.62 -9.07 15.01
CA LEU A 626 18.43 -8.24 14.11
C LEU A 626 19.92 -8.28 14.45
N ASP A 627 20.27 -8.28 15.74
CA ASP A 627 21.66 -8.38 16.18
C ASP A 627 22.28 -9.72 15.74
N ASP A 628 21.55 -10.82 15.86
CA ASP A 628 21.94 -12.15 15.39
C ASP A 628 22.18 -12.19 13.88
N ALA A 629 21.36 -11.45 13.11
CA ALA A 629 21.48 -11.32 11.65
C ALA A 629 22.52 -10.26 11.20
N GLY A 630 23.12 -9.52 12.13
CA GLY A 630 24.04 -8.43 11.82
C GLY A 630 23.38 -7.26 11.06
N VAL A 631 22.07 -7.07 11.23
CA VAL A 631 21.32 -5.94 10.67
C VAL A 631 21.22 -4.83 11.70
N ARG A 632 21.70 -3.65 11.36
CA ARG A 632 21.78 -2.51 12.28
C ARG A 632 21.19 -1.25 11.69
N SER A 633 20.77 -0.34 12.58
CA SER A 633 20.31 0.98 12.20
C SER A 633 21.43 1.80 11.53
N GLU A 634 21.06 2.50 10.47
CA GLU A 634 21.90 3.53 9.81
C GLU A 634 21.81 4.87 10.56
N LEU A 635 20.84 5.03 11.48
CA LEU A 635 20.67 6.23 12.29
C LEU A 635 21.52 6.17 13.58
N PRO A 636 22.07 7.31 14.02
CA PRO A 636 22.68 7.45 15.33
C PRO A 636 21.72 7.04 16.44
N ALA A 637 22.22 6.40 17.49
CA ALA A 637 21.41 5.88 18.59
C ALA A 637 20.53 6.97 19.26
N ALA A 638 21.02 8.21 19.31
CA ALA A 638 20.34 9.32 19.96
C ALA A 638 19.04 9.77 19.31
N VAL A 639 18.81 9.37 18.04
CA VAL A 639 17.63 9.84 17.27
C VAL A 639 16.72 8.69 16.83
N ARG A 640 17.04 7.44 17.19
CA ARG A 640 16.19 6.28 16.86
C ARG A 640 14.83 6.41 17.53
N GLY A 641 13.78 6.07 16.78
CA GLY A 641 12.39 6.24 17.20
C GLY A 641 11.83 7.66 17.05
N ASP A 642 12.67 8.70 17.14
CA ASP A 642 12.29 10.10 16.88
C ASP A 642 12.38 10.48 15.40
N VAL A 643 13.32 9.88 14.68
CA VAL A 643 13.56 10.10 13.25
C VAL A 643 13.37 8.81 12.49
N GLU A 644 12.62 8.89 11.39
CA GLU A 644 12.55 7.84 10.39
C GLU A 644 13.51 8.13 9.25
N LEU A 645 14.19 7.09 8.79
CA LEU A 645 15.04 7.13 7.59
C LEU A 645 14.38 6.31 6.48
N ALA A 646 14.14 6.95 5.34
CA ALA A 646 13.85 6.27 4.08
C ALA A 646 14.89 6.68 3.03
N VAL A 647 15.18 5.80 2.09
CA VAL A 647 16.21 6.04 1.09
C VAL A 647 15.69 5.72 -0.30
N ARG A 648 15.87 6.66 -1.22
CA ARG A 648 15.68 6.46 -2.66
C ARG A 648 17.03 6.48 -3.36
N THR A 649 17.11 5.89 -4.55
CA THR A 649 18.35 5.85 -5.34
C THR A 649 18.07 5.95 -6.84
N ASP A 650 18.93 6.65 -7.56
CA ASP A 650 18.98 6.64 -9.03
C ASP A 650 20.12 5.76 -9.58
N GLY A 651 20.82 5.05 -8.66
CA GLY A 651 21.97 4.22 -8.98
C GLY A 651 23.31 4.94 -8.89
N THR A 652 23.32 6.27 -8.98
CA THR A 652 24.51 7.13 -8.82
C THR A 652 24.52 7.77 -7.45
N ASP A 653 23.36 8.31 -7.06
CA ASP A 653 23.13 8.98 -5.79
C ASP A 653 22.06 8.26 -4.97
N ASP A 654 22.22 8.33 -3.66
CA ASP A 654 21.20 7.99 -2.66
C ASP A 654 20.59 9.28 -2.12
N PHE A 655 19.27 9.32 -2.04
CA PHE A 655 18.50 10.41 -1.45
C PHE A 655 17.97 9.95 -0.09
N TRP A 656 18.57 10.47 0.97
CA TRP A 656 18.19 10.16 2.35
C TRP A 656 17.09 11.11 2.80
N PHE A 657 15.93 10.58 3.13
CA PHE A 657 14.82 11.29 3.74
C PHE A 657 14.85 11.04 5.25
N LEU A 658 15.06 12.10 6.01
CA LEU A 658 15.08 12.10 7.46
C LEU A 658 13.82 12.80 7.95
N VAL A 659 12.85 12.02 8.44
CA VAL A 659 11.53 12.51 8.84
C VAL A 659 11.48 12.65 10.36
N ASN A 660 11.29 13.89 10.87
CA ASN A 660 11.05 14.12 12.30
C ASN A 660 9.62 13.71 12.68
N ARG A 661 9.51 12.62 13.38
CA ARG A 661 8.23 12.04 13.85
C ARG A 661 7.68 12.73 15.10
N THR A 662 8.43 13.70 15.66
CA THR A 662 8.10 14.39 16.92
C THR A 662 7.58 15.80 16.68
N ALA A 663 7.04 16.39 17.75
CA ALA A 663 6.61 17.79 17.79
C ALA A 663 7.69 18.74 18.34
N ARG A 664 8.94 18.27 18.47
CA ARG A 664 10.10 19.04 18.92
C ARG A 664 11.19 19.05 17.86
N PRO A 665 12.10 20.03 17.86
CA PRO A 665 13.28 19.95 16.99
C PRO A 665 14.14 18.74 17.36
N VAL A 666 14.75 18.09 16.34
CA VAL A 666 15.67 16.97 16.52
C VAL A 666 16.97 17.26 15.76
N GLU A 667 18.08 17.15 16.45
CA GLU A 667 19.42 17.27 15.84
C GLU A 667 19.92 15.88 15.48
N VAL A 668 20.22 15.67 14.18
CA VAL A 668 20.81 14.43 13.67
C VAL A 668 22.29 14.67 13.43
N PRO A 669 23.20 14.09 14.23
CA PRO A 669 24.63 14.31 14.08
C PRO A 669 25.21 13.59 12.86
N ASP A 670 26.34 14.09 12.38
CA ASP A 670 27.24 13.44 11.39
C ASP A 670 26.57 13.02 10.06
N VAL A 671 25.63 13.82 9.57
CA VAL A 671 25.02 13.57 8.25
C VAL A 671 25.85 14.21 7.15
N ALA A 672 26.52 13.40 6.34
CA ALA A 672 27.27 13.84 5.17
C ALA A 672 26.38 13.92 3.91
N GLY A 673 26.70 14.83 2.97
CA GLY A 673 26.01 14.98 1.68
C GLY A 673 25.43 16.37 1.46
N ASP A 674 24.85 16.59 0.28
CA ASP A 674 24.22 17.85 -0.11
C ASP A 674 22.78 17.91 0.40
N VAL A 675 22.43 18.96 1.12
CA VAL A 675 21.06 19.15 1.63
C VAL A 675 20.18 19.75 0.53
N LEU A 676 19.24 18.98 0.01
CA LEU A 676 18.26 19.42 -0.98
C LEU A 676 17.05 20.11 -0.32
N ALA A 677 16.67 19.65 0.87
CA ALA A 677 15.64 20.26 1.71
C ALA A 677 16.04 20.12 3.19
N GLY A 678 15.70 21.10 4.02
CA GLY A 678 16.06 21.11 5.44
C GLY A 678 17.17 22.10 5.77
N ARG A 679 17.75 21.96 6.99
CA ARG A 679 18.71 22.94 7.53
C ARG A 679 19.91 22.26 8.15
N ARG A 680 21.12 22.67 7.73
CA ARG A 680 22.39 22.24 8.34
C ARG A 680 22.84 23.21 9.42
N LEU A 681 23.31 22.69 10.55
CA LEU A 681 23.97 23.47 11.59
C LEU A 681 25.46 23.62 11.24
N THR A 682 25.97 24.85 11.26
CA THR A 682 27.41 25.16 11.11
C THR A 682 28.00 25.56 12.47
N ALA A 683 29.28 25.34 12.67
CA ALA A 683 30.00 25.66 13.91
C ALA A 683 29.98 27.17 14.28
N SER A 684 29.61 28.06 13.34
CA SER A 684 29.57 29.52 13.51
C SER A 684 28.14 30.10 13.55
N GLY A 685 27.12 29.26 13.68
CA GLY A 685 25.73 29.69 13.60
C GLY A 685 25.03 29.14 12.37
N THR A 686 23.74 29.16 12.38
CA THR A 686 22.87 28.55 11.40
C THR A 686 23.05 29.13 9.99
N SER A 687 23.49 28.31 9.01
CA SER A 687 23.30 28.58 7.59
C SER A 687 22.02 27.90 7.14
N ALA A 688 21.05 28.65 6.66
CA ALA A 688 19.81 28.13 6.12
C ALA A 688 19.98 27.96 4.59
N VAL A 689 19.67 26.77 4.06
CA VAL A 689 19.10 26.68 2.72
C VAL A 689 17.61 26.89 2.95
N THR A 690 17.16 28.13 2.83
CA THR A 690 15.74 28.48 2.90
C THR A 690 15.16 28.50 1.50
N THR A 691 14.04 27.83 1.31
CA THR A 691 13.13 28.00 0.19
C THR A 691 12.31 29.29 0.26
N ASP A 692 12.65 30.23 1.14
CA ASP A 692 12.01 31.55 1.23
C ASP A 692 12.83 32.62 0.48
N GLY A 693 12.32 33.02 -0.66
CA GLY A 693 12.89 34.04 -1.55
C GLY A 693 12.75 35.50 -1.02
N THR A 694 13.05 35.75 0.27
CA THR A 694 13.16 37.10 0.80
C THR A 694 14.27 37.17 1.86
N ALA A 695 15.52 37.27 1.40
CA ALA A 695 16.58 37.90 2.19
C ALA A 695 17.63 38.46 1.21
N GLU A 696 17.71 39.77 1.13
CA GLU A 696 18.90 40.48 0.63
C GLU A 696 20.08 40.14 1.54
N GLY A 697 20.91 39.21 1.07
CA GLY A 697 22.18 38.86 1.69
C GLY A 697 23.08 38.27 0.62
N THR A 698 24.22 38.86 0.38
CA THR A 698 25.24 38.52 -0.60
C THR A 698 25.43 37.00 -0.71
N ALA A 699 25.15 36.47 -1.90
CA ALA A 699 25.39 35.09 -2.26
C ALA A 699 26.90 34.77 -2.16
N GLU A 700 27.31 34.04 -1.14
CA GLU A 700 28.54 33.28 -1.15
C GLU A 700 28.31 31.98 -1.91
N ALA A 701 29.21 31.66 -2.84
CA ALA A 701 29.17 30.44 -3.62
C ALA A 701 29.09 29.17 -2.74
N PRO A 702 28.52 28.07 -3.23
CA PRO A 702 28.45 26.83 -2.46
C PRO A 702 29.86 26.36 -2.08
N VAL A 703 30.11 26.22 -0.80
CA VAL A 703 31.36 25.64 -0.29
C VAL A 703 31.28 24.13 -0.53
N GLU A 704 32.04 23.64 -1.50
CA GLU A 704 32.39 22.23 -1.63
C GLU A 704 33.12 21.80 -0.35
N GLY A 705 32.44 21.03 0.51
CA GLY A 705 33.00 20.53 1.75
C GLY A 705 32.29 19.31 2.25
N THR A 706 32.92 18.15 2.09
CA THR A 706 32.51 16.81 2.58
C THR A 706 32.65 16.63 4.10
N ALA A 707 32.66 17.67 4.89
CA ALA A 707 32.69 17.55 6.36
C ALA A 707 31.28 17.34 6.91
N GLY A 708 31.04 16.20 7.57
CA GLY A 708 29.80 15.90 8.27
C GLY A 708 29.46 16.95 9.30
N GLY A 709 28.30 17.60 9.15
CA GLY A 709 27.72 18.51 10.14
C GLY A 709 26.38 17.98 10.62
N ALA A 710 25.90 18.47 11.76
CA ALA A 710 24.58 18.11 12.26
C ALA A 710 23.47 18.72 11.39
N LEU A 711 22.38 17.96 11.22
CA LEU A 711 21.14 18.46 10.61
C LEU A 711 20.14 18.79 11.72
N LEU A 712 19.51 19.96 11.63
CA LEU A 712 18.39 20.31 12.47
C LEU A 712 17.08 19.99 11.73
N LEU A 713 16.33 19.05 12.25
CA LEU A 713 14.97 18.77 11.80
C LEU A 713 14.02 19.60 12.66
N GLU A 714 13.31 20.52 12.03
CA GLU A 714 12.25 21.29 12.69
C GLU A 714 11.14 20.34 13.20
N PRO A 715 10.29 20.80 14.13
CA PRO A 715 9.14 20.01 14.57
C PRO A 715 8.31 19.52 13.36
N ARG A 716 8.10 18.20 13.21
CA ARG A 716 7.43 17.60 12.06
C ARG A 716 8.10 17.90 10.71
N GLY A 717 9.36 18.30 10.70
CA GLY A 717 10.11 18.61 9.49
C GLY A 717 10.67 17.39 8.82
N VAL A 718 11.02 17.54 7.55
CA VAL A 718 11.74 16.55 6.74
C VAL A 718 12.98 17.19 6.16
N ALA A 719 14.12 16.50 6.25
CA ALA A 719 15.32 16.86 5.51
C ALA A 719 15.60 15.82 4.43
N VAL A 720 16.06 16.29 3.27
CA VAL A 720 16.48 15.43 2.16
C VAL A 720 17.94 15.71 1.84
N VAL A 721 18.75 14.66 1.88
CA VAL A 721 20.19 14.73 1.68
C VAL A 721 20.61 13.82 0.54
N ARG A 722 21.26 14.39 -0.48
CA ARG A 722 21.85 13.65 -1.60
C ARG A 722 23.28 13.22 -1.22
N ARG A 723 23.59 11.95 -1.51
CA ARG A 723 24.87 11.32 -1.21
C ARG A 723 25.26 10.38 -2.36
N PRO A 724 26.55 10.16 -2.64
CA PRO A 724 26.96 9.09 -3.54
C PRO A 724 26.37 7.75 -3.12
N ALA A 725 25.82 6.98 -4.06
CA ALA A 725 25.22 5.69 -3.77
C ALA A 725 26.24 4.73 -3.17
N ALA A 726 25.92 4.16 -2.01
CA ALA A 726 26.70 3.07 -1.48
C ALA A 726 26.52 1.81 -2.36
N PRO A 727 27.56 1.01 -2.60
CA PRO A 727 27.44 -0.22 -3.37
C PRO A 727 26.38 -1.12 -2.75
N THR A 728 25.47 -1.62 -3.59
CA THR A 728 24.46 -2.59 -3.17
C THR A 728 25.18 -3.88 -2.76
N PRO A 729 24.91 -4.45 -1.58
CA PRO A 729 25.49 -5.73 -1.20
C PRO A 729 25.16 -6.80 -2.25
N PRO A 730 26.09 -7.72 -2.55
CA PRO A 730 25.87 -8.74 -3.56
C PRO A 730 24.65 -9.60 -3.16
N ARG A 731 23.78 -9.90 -4.16
CA ARG A 731 22.66 -10.82 -3.96
C ARG A 731 23.15 -12.16 -3.41
N LYS A 732 22.49 -12.70 -2.41
CA LYS A 732 22.66 -14.07 -1.96
C LYS A 732 22.18 -14.98 -3.11
N ASN A 733 23.09 -15.46 -3.96
CA ASN A 733 22.71 -16.37 -5.03
C ASN A 733 22.15 -17.68 -4.43
N PRO A 734 20.92 -18.07 -4.70
CA PRO A 734 20.52 -19.45 -4.49
C PRO A 734 21.42 -20.29 -5.39
N ALA A 735 22.13 -21.25 -4.80
CA ALA A 735 22.84 -22.24 -5.58
C ALA A 735 21.83 -22.83 -6.57
N THR A 736 22.17 -22.82 -7.87
CA THR A 736 21.42 -23.51 -8.90
C THR A 736 21.25 -24.97 -8.45
N ALA A 737 20.12 -25.25 -7.83
CA ALA A 737 19.69 -26.61 -7.58
C ALA A 737 19.36 -27.20 -8.96
N ARG A 738 20.21 -28.14 -9.42
CA ARG A 738 19.94 -29.01 -10.56
C ARG A 738 18.99 -30.11 -10.14
#